data_ea3e67f2a77918a6b04e6cf2027fe032
#
_entry.id   ea3e67f2a77918a6b04e6cf2027fe032
#
_cell.length_a   1.000
_cell.length_b   1.000
_cell.length_c   1.000
_cell.angle_alpha   90.00
_cell.angle_beta   90.00
_cell.angle_gamma   90.00
#
_symmetry.space_group_name_H-M   'P 1'
#
loop_
_entity.id
_entity.type
_entity.pdbx_description
1 polymer ?
#
loop_
_entity_poly.entity_id
_entity_poly.type
_entity_poly.pdbx_seq_one_letter_code
_entity_poly.pdbx_strand_id
1 'polypeptide(L)'
;MSTLQPIQALSLDSVQQQAFIKYFNSLPEKPPTTVRIFDRNDYYSVHGVDAHTAAREVFSSISNIKKMGIEPNRLDYLVLSKGNFEILIKKLLLVRRYRVEIYVAEGSVKSSDWVLKYKGSPGCLSQLEEVLGEGLGGSDENTPCLMAVNIKTDAVTKGRLLGVACVTAGDYQMSVTEFTDDDLLTELETITVQMAPSECLVPQADNEDYKMLKQVMARASVTVTKLKKSEFSTEGLHQDLNRLLKFKDDQQQDSNSFPETRKETAMTSLAAAIKYIALLNDSTNFGRFRLSTIQADCFLHLDAAALSALNVFPELGDTSHAPSRSLLGLLDRCRTQQGKRLLAQWLRQPLRDINLINERLDIVELLVGSSQLRLQLHEDHLRRIPDLQALARRLSRKKANLHDCYRIYQAIKRLPSLLQCLAEANNSTVHSSLSEPISELNDDLNKYQQMIEATMDMEAVDRGDFLVKPSFDENLQNLSEQLEKLQSSADKELNKAARDLGLDAGKTVKLENNPQGEFCFRVTMKEEQTLRGNKKYTIIDAVKGGVRFKTNNLENISEEYVHAKSSYEKEQDKVVAEIVGIAAGYSECLFCLSHILARLDVLVAFAVAASTAPYPYCRPVFTESLDQLVLKDVRHSCLEVQEGVSYIPNDVVFKRGECIMHVVTGANMGGKSTWMRSCGVAVLMAHAGSLVPATSATVPRLRALAARVGAADREDKGQSTFMLEMIESAAILRTATPDSLVLVDELGRGTSTYEGCGIAWAIADTQKRSKLNSKRTYSKLKRQSNHRRSQKGRISLKNF
;
A
#
# COMPACT_ATOMS: atom_id res chain seq x y z
N MET A 1 -22.74 -5.05 13.00
CA MET A 1 -23.16 -3.62 12.98
C MET A 1 -23.36 -3.16 14.42
N SER A 2 -22.31 -2.63 15.05
CA SER A 2 -22.41 -2.02 16.39
C SER A 2 -23.00 -0.61 16.20
N THR A 3 -24.11 -0.35 16.85
CA THR A 3 -24.77 0.94 16.90
C THR A 3 -23.83 2.00 17.48
N LEU A 4 -23.29 2.84 16.60
CA LEU A 4 -22.45 4.01 16.97
C LEU A 4 -23.34 5.00 17.74
N GLN A 5 -23.15 5.04 19.06
CA GLN A 5 -23.79 6.07 19.87
C GLN A 5 -23.17 7.44 19.55
N PRO A 6 -23.99 8.50 19.40
CA PRO A 6 -23.48 9.85 19.19
C PRO A 6 -22.78 10.34 20.46
N ILE A 7 -21.49 10.69 20.31
CA ILE A 7 -20.70 11.21 21.43
C ILE A 7 -21.08 12.65 21.74
N GLN A 8 -21.03 12.95 23.03
CA GLN A 8 -21.43 14.19 23.68
C GLN A 8 -20.80 15.44 23.07
N ALA A 9 -21.43 16.61 23.29
CA ALA A 9 -20.89 17.92 22.94
C ALA A 9 -19.54 18.17 23.64
N LEU A 10 -18.70 19.04 23.05
CA LEU A 10 -17.48 19.52 23.69
C LEU A 10 -17.77 20.01 25.12
N SER A 11 -17.10 19.50 26.13
CA SER A 11 -17.22 19.88 27.53
C SER A 11 -16.38 21.12 27.84
N LEU A 12 -16.59 22.21 27.09
CA LEU A 12 -15.92 23.52 27.31
C LEU A 12 -16.93 24.56 27.76
N ASP A 13 -16.57 25.34 28.77
CA ASP A 13 -17.34 26.54 29.17
C ASP A 13 -17.18 27.68 28.14
N SER A 14 -17.98 28.73 28.23
CA SER A 14 -18.00 29.83 27.27
C SER A 14 -16.66 30.59 27.18
N VAL A 15 -15.91 30.68 28.25
CA VAL A 15 -14.58 31.34 28.29
C VAL A 15 -13.54 30.50 27.60
N GLN A 16 -13.54 29.18 27.87
CA GLN A 16 -12.65 28.22 27.20
C GLN A 16 -12.93 28.12 25.68
N GLN A 17 -14.21 28.20 25.28
CA GLN A 17 -14.55 28.22 23.85
C GLN A 17 -13.98 29.46 23.15
N GLN A 18 -14.10 30.65 23.76
CA GLN A 18 -13.54 31.88 23.18
C GLN A 18 -12.01 31.86 23.14
N ALA A 19 -11.34 31.36 24.17
CA ALA A 19 -9.89 31.20 24.18
C ALA A 19 -9.41 30.26 23.08
N PHE A 20 -10.08 29.11 22.90
CA PHE A 20 -9.77 28.17 21.85
C PHE A 20 -10.00 28.74 20.42
N ILE A 21 -11.10 29.47 20.20
CA ILE A 21 -11.38 30.12 18.91
C ILE A 21 -10.28 31.15 18.58
N LYS A 22 -9.84 31.94 19.57
CA LYS A 22 -8.74 32.89 19.38
C LYS A 22 -7.43 32.19 19.01
N TYR A 23 -7.11 31.09 19.69
CA TYR A 23 -5.95 30.27 19.39
C TYR A 23 -6.05 29.65 17.98
N PHE A 24 -7.20 29.04 17.65
CA PHE A 24 -7.41 28.41 16.35
C PHE A 24 -7.23 29.40 15.19
N ASN A 25 -7.73 30.62 15.33
CA ASN A 25 -7.60 31.69 14.34
C ASN A 25 -6.18 32.28 14.25
N SER A 26 -5.34 32.09 15.29
CA SER A 26 -3.93 32.52 15.29
C SER A 26 -2.99 31.51 14.61
N LEU A 27 -3.48 30.30 14.32
CA LEU A 27 -2.67 29.28 13.65
C LEU A 27 -2.29 29.74 12.24
N PRO A 28 -1.06 29.42 11.78
CA PRO A 28 -0.60 29.81 10.45
C PRO A 28 -1.49 29.21 9.35
N GLU A 29 -1.57 29.89 8.19
CA GLU A 29 -2.27 29.37 7.04
C GLU A 29 -1.71 28.01 6.63
N LYS A 30 -2.57 27.12 6.19
CA LYS A 30 -2.23 25.75 5.80
C LYS A 30 -2.75 25.43 4.40
N PRO A 31 -2.13 24.49 3.68
CA PRO A 31 -2.66 23.96 2.43
C PRO A 31 -4.07 23.36 2.63
N PRO A 32 -4.98 23.46 1.65
CA PRO A 32 -6.32 22.89 1.73
C PRO A 32 -6.32 21.37 1.98
N THR A 33 -5.25 20.69 1.55
CA THR A 33 -5.03 19.24 1.74
C THR A 33 -4.44 18.86 3.10
N THR A 34 -4.38 19.78 4.07
CA THR A 34 -3.92 19.49 5.43
C THR A 34 -5.09 19.60 6.38
N VAL A 35 -5.32 18.60 7.22
CA VAL A 35 -6.39 18.54 8.23
C VAL A 35 -5.78 18.64 9.62
N ARG A 36 -6.28 19.54 10.45
CA ARG A 36 -5.87 19.73 11.85
C ARG A 36 -6.83 19.05 12.80
N ILE A 37 -6.29 18.22 13.67
CA ILE A 37 -7.05 17.44 14.66
C ILE A 37 -6.51 17.77 16.05
N PHE A 38 -7.40 17.89 17.04
CA PHE A 38 -7.06 18.22 18.42
C PHE A 38 -7.39 17.02 19.32
N ASP A 39 -6.38 16.51 19.99
CA ASP A 39 -6.50 15.40 20.95
C ASP A 39 -6.99 15.94 22.30
N ARG A 40 -8.11 15.39 22.77
CA ARG A 40 -8.74 15.75 24.04
C ARG A 40 -8.68 14.62 25.07
N ASN A 41 -7.71 13.71 24.94
CA ASN A 41 -7.49 12.47 25.71
C ASN A 41 -8.56 11.39 25.49
N ASP A 42 -9.83 11.67 25.79
CA ASP A 42 -10.93 10.70 25.65
C ASP A 42 -11.55 10.69 24.26
N TYR A 43 -11.41 11.77 23.51
CA TYR A 43 -11.98 11.97 22.18
C TYR A 43 -11.15 12.98 21.38
N TYR A 44 -11.39 13.04 20.08
CA TYR A 44 -10.74 13.99 19.18
C TYR A 44 -11.73 15.03 18.67
N SER A 45 -11.25 16.23 18.34
CA SER A 45 -12.08 17.29 17.76
C SER A 45 -11.44 17.90 16.53
N VAL A 46 -12.26 18.20 15.53
CA VAL A 46 -11.86 18.82 14.25
C VAL A 46 -12.68 20.10 14.08
N HIS A 47 -12.09 21.18 13.55
CA HIS A 47 -12.69 22.50 13.57
C HIS A 47 -12.66 23.19 12.19
N GLY A 48 -13.59 24.12 11.98
CA GLY A 48 -13.70 24.94 10.76
C GLY A 48 -13.95 24.11 9.50
N VAL A 49 -13.26 24.43 8.42
CA VAL A 49 -13.37 23.72 7.13
C VAL A 49 -12.99 22.23 7.26
N ASP A 50 -12.04 21.91 8.15
CA ASP A 50 -11.61 20.55 8.40
C ASP A 50 -12.72 19.69 9.00
N ALA A 51 -13.61 20.29 9.83
CA ALA A 51 -14.78 19.58 10.38
C ALA A 51 -15.74 19.12 9.28
N HIS A 52 -15.93 19.92 8.22
CA HIS A 52 -16.75 19.53 7.06
C HIS A 52 -16.11 18.39 6.28
N THR A 53 -14.80 18.44 6.08
CA THR A 53 -14.04 17.34 5.42
C THR A 53 -14.16 16.07 6.24
N ALA A 54 -13.91 16.14 7.55
CA ALA A 54 -13.99 14.98 8.44
C ALA A 54 -15.42 14.37 8.50
N ALA A 55 -16.45 15.22 8.52
CA ALA A 55 -17.85 14.77 8.54
C ALA A 55 -18.23 14.01 7.26
N ARG A 56 -17.83 14.50 6.10
CA ARG A 56 -18.06 13.82 4.81
C ARG A 56 -17.35 12.48 4.75
N GLU A 57 -16.09 12.42 5.22
CA GLU A 57 -15.30 11.20 5.13
C GLU A 57 -15.74 10.12 6.13
N VAL A 58 -16.14 10.49 7.34
CA VAL A 58 -16.51 9.50 8.38
C VAL A 58 -17.98 9.13 8.31
N PHE A 59 -18.88 10.14 8.15
CA PHE A 59 -20.32 9.95 8.27
C PHE A 59 -21.08 10.08 6.95
N SER A 60 -20.39 10.42 5.85
CA SER A 60 -21.01 10.72 4.54
C SER A 60 -22.12 11.80 4.63
N SER A 61 -22.13 12.59 5.71
CA SER A 61 -23.13 13.62 6.02
C SER A 61 -22.51 14.73 6.86
N ILE A 62 -22.99 15.96 6.66
CA ILE A 62 -22.59 17.14 7.46
C ILE A 62 -23.51 17.40 8.65
N SER A 63 -24.53 16.57 8.87
CA SER A 63 -25.53 16.74 9.94
C SER A 63 -24.95 16.67 11.36
N ASN A 64 -23.79 16.04 11.53
CA ASN A 64 -23.12 15.87 12.82
C ASN A 64 -22.23 17.06 13.22
N ILE A 65 -22.13 18.09 12.37
CA ILE A 65 -21.36 19.31 12.67
C ILE A 65 -22.14 20.16 13.64
N LYS A 66 -21.46 20.59 14.69
CA LYS A 66 -21.99 21.51 15.71
C LYS A 66 -21.25 22.84 15.62
N LYS A 67 -21.82 23.87 16.26
CA LYS A 67 -21.24 25.23 16.30
C LYS A 67 -20.91 25.62 17.74
N MET A 68 -19.77 26.26 17.91
CA MET A 68 -19.36 26.86 19.21
C MET A 68 -19.03 28.33 19.04
N GLY A 69 -19.13 29.09 20.16
CA GLY A 69 -18.89 30.54 20.21
C GLY A 69 -20.14 31.38 19.93
N ILE A 70 -19.98 32.68 20.05
CA ILE A 70 -21.03 33.70 19.91
C ILE A 70 -20.75 34.51 18.64
N GLU A 71 -21.80 34.90 17.89
CA GLU A 71 -21.61 35.74 16.69
C GLU A 71 -20.88 37.05 17.00
N PRO A 72 -19.93 37.53 16.15
CA PRO A 72 -19.62 37.01 14.82
C PRO A 72 -18.58 35.87 14.81
N ASN A 73 -18.00 35.44 15.92
CA ASN A 73 -16.90 34.49 16.01
C ASN A 73 -17.42 33.07 16.30
N ARG A 74 -18.26 32.54 15.42
CA ARG A 74 -18.69 31.13 15.47
C ARG A 74 -17.70 30.23 14.74
N LEU A 75 -17.39 29.05 15.31
CA LEU A 75 -16.54 28.04 14.74
C LEU A 75 -17.29 26.71 14.67
N ASP A 76 -17.35 26.11 13.48
CA ASP A 76 -17.90 24.78 13.27
C ASP A 76 -16.97 23.74 13.88
N TYR A 77 -17.50 22.68 14.48
CA TYR A 77 -16.71 21.59 15.03
C TYR A 77 -17.37 20.23 14.92
N LEU A 78 -16.54 19.21 14.90
CA LEU A 78 -16.95 17.81 14.90
C LEU A 78 -16.19 17.07 16.00
N VAL A 79 -16.89 16.21 16.75
CA VAL A 79 -16.30 15.33 17.78
C VAL A 79 -16.22 13.92 17.23
N LEU A 80 -15.06 13.28 17.43
CA LEU A 80 -14.75 11.94 16.95
C LEU A 80 -14.38 11.03 18.11
N SER A 81 -14.96 9.83 18.16
CA SER A 81 -14.46 8.75 19.02
C SER A 81 -13.11 8.26 18.54
N LYS A 82 -12.35 7.52 19.37
CA LYS A 82 -11.08 6.90 18.98
C LYS A 82 -11.22 6.07 17.70
N GLY A 83 -12.26 5.23 17.58
CA GLY A 83 -12.50 4.43 16.37
C GLY A 83 -12.83 5.29 15.13
N ASN A 84 -13.63 6.34 15.26
CA ASN A 84 -13.92 7.25 14.16
C ASN A 84 -12.69 8.08 13.73
N PHE A 85 -11.84 8.43 14.69
CA PHE A 85 -10.57 9.09 14.43
C PHE A 85 -9.63 8.18 13.62
N GLU A 86 -9.49 6.90 13.97
CA GLU A 86 -8.69 5.93 13.20
C GLU A 86 -9.21 5.77 11.77
N ILE A 87 -10.53 5.69 11.59
CA ILE A 87 -11.16 5.64 10.26
C ILE A 87 -10.84 6.90 9.46
N LEU A 88 -10.94 8.08 10.11
CA LEU A 88 -10.63 9.36 9.46
C LEU A 88 -9.17 9.42 9.01
N ILE A 89 -8.23 9.10 9.91
CA ILE A 89 -6.78 9.12 9.61
C ILE A 89 -6.46 8.21 8.42
N LYS A 90 -6.97 6.97 8.44
CA LYS A 90 -6.79 6.03 7.33
C LYS A 90 -7.32 6.61 6.02
N LYS A 91 -8.55 7.10 5.99
CA LYS A 91 -9.12 7.70 4.78
C LYS A 91 -8.35 8.92 4.29
N LEU A 92 -7.94 9.83 5.20
CA LEU A 92 -7.21 11.04 4.82
C LEU A 92 -5.83 10.73 4.25
N LEU A 93 -5.03 9.92 4.94
CA LEU A 93 -3.64 9.64 4.55
C LEU A 93 -3.56 8.69 3.35
N LEU A 94 -4.33 7.60 3.38
CA LEU A 94 -4.19 6.51 2.44
C LEU A 94 -5.06 6.69 1.18
N VAL A 95 -6.31 7.13 1.33
CA VAL A 95 -7.25 7.26 0.20
C VAL A 95 -7.20 8.66 -0.42
N ARG A 96 -7.33 9.71 0.41
CA ARG A 96 -7.35 11.11 -0.07
C ARG A 96 -5.96 11.70 -0.29
N ARG A 97 -4.91 11.06 0.28
CA ARG A 97 -3.53 11.55 0.26
C ARG A 97 -3.39 12.96 0.84
N TYR A 98 -4.15 13.24 1.91
CA TYR A 98 -4.09 14.48 2.67
C TYR A 98 -3.05 14.37 3.78
N ARG A 99 -2.59 15.51 4.29
CA ARG A 99 -1.72 15.60 5.47
C ARG A 99 -2.55 15.78 6.72
N VAL A 100 -2.03 15.31 7.84
CA VAL A 100 -2.68 15.41 9.14
C VAL A 100 -1.72 16.01 10.15
N GLU A 101 -2.20 17.01 10.90
CA GLU A 101 -1.51 17.60 12.04
C GLU A 101 -2.32 17.33 13.30
N ILE A 102 -1.71 16.69 14.32
CA ILE A 102 -2.37 16.39 15.59
C ILE A 102 -1.77 17.26 16.68
N TYR A 103 -2.62 18.08 17.28
CA TYR A 103 -2.30 18.98 18.36
C TYR A 103 -2.72 18.36 19.70
N VAL A 104 -1.84 18.42 20.70
CA VAL A 104 -2.07 17.93 22.07
C VAL A 104 -1.95 19.10 23.04
N ALA A 105 -2.78 19.13 24.07
CA ALA A 105 -2.73 20.18 25.08
C ALA A 105 -1.51 20.01 26.00
N GLU A 106 -0.72 21.05 26.22
CA GLU A 106 0.31 21.10 27.27
C GLU A 106 -0.35 21.41 28.62
N GLY A 107 -0.48 20.41 29.50
CA GLY A 107 -1.11 20.54 30.82
C GLY A 107 -2.52 19.95 30.86
N SER A 108 -3.48 20.62 31.51
CA SER A 108 -4.86 20.11 31.54
C SER A 108 -5.56 20.31 30.19
N VAL A 109 -6.48 19.40 29.83
CA VAL A 109 -7.31 19.47 28.59
C VAL A 109 -8.08 20.80 28.46
N LYS A 110 -8.14 21.60 29.55
CA LYS A 110 -8.76 22.92 29.62
C LYS A 110 -7.77 24.06 29.34
N SER A 111 -6.47 23.77 29.09
CA SER A 111 -5.46 24.78 28.76
C SER A 111 -5.69 25.37 27.37
N SER A 112 -5.27 26.63 27.19
CA SER A 112 -5.28 27.30 25.86
C SER A 112 -4.08 26.93 25.01
N ASP A 113 -3.08 26.22 25.57
CA ASP A 113 -1.79 25.98 24.95
C ASP A 113 -1.76 24.59 24.28
N TRP A 114 -1.78 24.61 22.95
CA TRP A 114 -1.76 23.43 22.12
C TRP A 114 -0.45 23.33 21.36
N VAL A 115 0.19 22.19 21.44
CA VAL A 115 1.45 21.91 20.74
C VAL A 115 1.22 20.87 19.67
N LEU A 116 1.82 21.10 18.51
CA LEU A 116 1.82 20.13 17.42
C LEU A 116 2.72 18.97 17.81
N LYS A 117 2.12 17.81 18.14
CA LYS A 117 2.83 16.61 18.59
C LYS A 117 3.12 15.63 17.45
N TYR A 118 2.15 15.40 16.57
CA TYR A 118 2.30 14.44 15.49
C TYR A 118 2.00 15.06 14.14
N LYS A 119 2.84 14.76 13.15
CA LYS A 119 2.63 15.08 11.74
C LYS A 119 2.56 13.79 10.94
N GLY A 120 1.51 13.62 10.16
CA GLY A 120 1.38 12.54 9.19
C GLY A 120 1.25 13.08 7.78
N SER A 121 1.96 12.46 6.86
CA SER A 121 1.80 12.72 5.43
C SER A 121 1.69 11.40 4.66
N PRO A 122 1.18 11.40 3.42
CA PRO A 122 1.08 10.19 2.62
C PRO A 122 2.40 9.43 2.43
N GLY A 123 3.53 10.15 2.45
CA GLY A 123 4.88 9.59 2.33
C GLY A 123 5.57 9.29 3.67
N CYS A 124 5.02 9.79 4.81
CA CYS A 124 5.62 9.61 6.13
C CYS A 124 4.53 9.30 7.17
N LEU A 125 4.36 8.02 7.48
CA LEU A 125 3.37 7.52 8.45
C LEU A 125 3.97 7.18 9.82
N SER A 126 5.29 7.28 9.97
CA SER A 126 6.05 6.75 11.13
C SER A 126 5.53 7.25 12.49
N GLN A 127 5.15 8.53 12.60
CA GLN A 127 4.64 9.11 13.84
C GLN A 127 3.19 8.70 14.17
N LEU A 128 2.43 8.24 13.18
CA LEU A 128 1.02 7.84 13.33
C LEU A 128 0.81 6.32 13.31
N GLU A 129 1.86 5.53 13.12
CA GLU A 129 1.76 4.06 13.10
C GLU A 129 1.19 3.48 14.40
N GLU A 130 1.50 4.09 15.56
CA GLU A 130 0.93 3.68 16.85
C GLU A 130 -0.59 3.92 16.93
N VAL A 131 -1.04 5.00 16.29
CA VAL A 131 -2.45 5.39 16.24
C VAL A 131 -3.23 4.58 15.20
N LEU A 132 -2.57 4.23 14.09
CA LEU A 132 -3.17 3.48 12.99
C LEU A 132 -3.33 1.97 13.31
N GLY A 133 -2.66 1.48 14.36
CA GLY A 133 -2.82 0.15 14.94
C GLY A 133 -2.70 -1.00 13.93
N GLU A 134 -3.28 -2.16 14.27
CA GLU A 134 -3.28 -3.38 13.43
C GLU A 134 -3.97 -3.23 12.06
N GLY A 135 -4.67 -2.14 11.84
CA GLY A 135 -5.47 -1.90 10.63
C GLY A 135 -4.70 -1.40 9.40
N LEU A 136 -3.38 -1.16 9.48
CA LEU A 136 -2.55 -0.90 8.28
C LEU A 136 -2.33 -2.17 7.43
N GLY A 137 -2.52 -3.35 8.00
CA GLY A 137 -2.40 -4.63 7.29
C GLY A 137 -3.67 -5.10 6.58
N GLY A 138 -4.77 -4.37 6.66
CA GLY A 138 -6.09 -4.81 6.18
C GLY A 138 -6.58 -4.16 4.88
N SER A 139 -5.86 -3.23 4.30
CA SER A 139 -6.22 -2.59 3.04
C SER A 139 -5.15 -2.79 1.98
N ASP A 140 -5.56 -2.85 0.73
CA ASP A 140 -4.81 -3.13 -0.51
C ASP A 140 -3.63 -2.17 -0.81
N GLU A 141 -3.00 -1.53 0.18
CA GLU A 141 -2.13 -0.40 -0.04
C GLU A 141 -0.65 -0.74 -0.04
N ASN A 142 0.03 -0.26 -1.08
CA ASN A 142 1.48 -0.30 -1.21
C ASN A 142 2.16 0.38 -0.02
N THR A 143 3.33 -0.10 0.36
CA THR A 143 4.21 0.61 1.30
C THR A 143 4.42 2.03 0.79
N PRO A 144 4.19 3.08 1.62
CA PRO A 144 4.35 4.45 1.17
C PRO A 144 5.79 4.69 0.69
N CYS A 145 5.90 5.09 -0.57
CA CYS A 145 7.15 5.52 -1.19
C CYS A 145 7.20 7.04 -1.17
N LEU A 146 8.25 7.61 -0.61
CA LEU A 146 8.55 9.03 -0.65
C LEU A 146 9.54 9.30 -1.76
N MET A 147 9.18 10.16 -2.70
CA MET A 147 10.09 10.63 -3.76
C MET A 147 10.61 12.03 -3.41
N ALA A 148 11.87 12.30 -3.69
CA ALA A 148 12.43 13.66 -3.66
C ALA A 148 13.07 13.96 -5.01
N VAL A 149 12.84 15.17 -5.53
CA VAL A 149 13.34 15.60 -6.84
C VAL A 149 14.01 16.95 -6.74
N ASN A 150 15.23 17.03 -7.26
CA ASN A 150 15.96 18.28 -7.41
C ASN A 150 16.32 18.47 -8.89
N ILE A 151 16.13 19.68 -9.40
CA ILE A 151 16.40 20.06 -10.81
C ILE A 151 17.53 21.05 -10.82
N LYS A 152 18.60 20.72 -11.56
CA LYS A 152 19.71 21.64 -11.89
C LYS A 152 19.69 21.88 -13.38
N THR A 153 19.83 23.15 -13.81
CA THR A 153 20.03 23.48 -15.22
C THR A 153 21.53 23.42 -15.52
N ASP A 154 21.93 22.58 -16.47
CA ASP A 154 23.31 22.54 -16.94
C ASP A 154 23.61 23.80 -17.70
N ALA A 155 24.65 24.53 -17.28
CA ALA A 155 25.06 25.79 -17.87
C ALA A 155 25.56 25.65 -19.32
N VAL A 156 26.05 24.45 -19.69
CA VAL A 156 26.67 24.20 -21.02
C VAL A 156 25.63 23.70 -22.01
N THR A 157 24.87 22.68 -21.64
CA THR A 157 23.92 22.01 -22.53
C THR A 157 22.52 22.64 -22.51
N LYS A 158 22.22 23.53 -21.54
CA LYS A 158 20.88 24.00 -21.16
C LYS A 158 19.88 22.87 -20.88
N GLY A 159 20.37 21.64 -20.75
CA GLY A 159 19.60 20.49 -20.36
C GLY A 159 19.18 20.56 -18.88
N ARG A 160 18.06 19.97 -18.55
CA ARG A 160 17.61 19.82 -17.15
C ARG A 160 18.19 18.54 -16.58
N LEU A 161 19.15 18.66 -15.68
CA LEU A 161 19.67 17.52 -14.92
C LEU A 161 18.80 17.30 -13.70
N LEU A 162 18.13 16.16 -13.64
CA LEU A 162 17.27 15.76 -12.54
C LEU A 162 17.97 14.73 -11.65
N GLY A 163 17.93 14.99 -10.36
CA GLY A 163 18.31 14.00 -9.33
C GLY A 163 17.05 13.54 -8.61
N VAL A 164 16.76 12.24 -8.70
CA VAL A 164 15.58 11.62 -8.09
C VAL A 164 16.04 10.63 -7.04
N ALA A 165 15.41 10.69 -5.87
CA ALA A 165 15.58 9.71 -4.80
C ALA A 165 14.21 9.21 -4.35
N CYS A 166 14.06 7.90 -4.24
CA CYS A 166 12.88 7.24 -3.70
C CYS A 166 13.24 6.48 -2.43
N VAL A 167 12.54 6.73 -1.33
CA VAL A 167 12.75 6.07 -0.05
C VAL A 167 11.49 5.33 0.38
N THR A 168 11.62 4.03 0.57
CA THR A 168 10.57 3.16 1.11
C THR A 168 11.03 2.69 2.49
N ALA A 169 10.70 3.49 3.52
CA ALA A 169 11.19 3.26 4.88
C ALA A 169 10.72 1.91 5.47
N GLY A 170 9.55 1.43 5.08
CA GLY A 170 9.03 0.14 5.54
C GLY A 170 9.79 -1.07 5.02
N ASP A 171 10.40 -0.97 3.85
CA ASP A 171 11.15 -2.05 3.20
C ASP A 171 12.67 -1.83 3.25
N TYR A 172 13.10 -0.81 3.98
CA TYR A 172 14.52 -0.41 4.11
C TYR A 172 15.23 -0.20 2.76
N GLN A 173 14.51 0.39 1.79
CA GLN A 173 15.06 0.64 0.45
C GLN A 173 15.22 2.13 0.17
N MET A 174 16.38 2.47 -0.39
CA MET A 174 16.70 3.78 -0.97
C MET A 174 17.10 3.55 -2.42
N SER A 175 16.42 4.17 -3.35
CA SER A 175 16.71 4.04 -4.77
C SER A 175 16.93 5.42 -5.37
N VAL A 176 17.99 5.60 -6.13
CA VAL A 176 18.39 6.90 -6.66
C VAL A 176 18.68 6.82 -8.15
N THR A 177 18.42 7.92 -8.86
CA THR A 177 18.83 8.05 -10.26
C THR A 177 19.12 9.51 -10.60
N GLU A 178 19.98 9.71 -11.58
CA GLU A 178 20.31 11.02 -12.13
C GLU A 178 20.31 10.92 -13.65
N PHE A 179 19.59 11.80 -14.31
CA PHE A 179 19.41 11.80 -15.76
C PHE A 179 19.07 13.21 -16.28
N THR A 180 19.28 13.42 -17.59
CA THR A 180 18.88 14.64 -18.26
C THR A 180 17.51 14.43 -18.89
N ASP A 181 16.56 15.31 -18.62
CA ASP A 181 15.17 15.24 -19.11
C ASP A 181 14.85 16.37 -20.10
N ASP A 182 13.74 16.20 -20.80
CA ASP A 182 13.21 17.17 -21.74
C ASP A 182 12.39 18.30 -21.05
N ASP A 183 11.86 19.23 -21.84
CA ASP A 183 11.04 20.35 -21.33
C ASP A 183 9.71 19.93 -20.73
N LEU A 184 9.21 18.73 -21.02
CA LEU A 184 7.95 18.18 -20.53
C LEU A 184 8.14 17.22 -19.36
N LEU A 185 9.40 16.93 -18.97
CA LEU A 185 9.77 16.00 -17.88
C LEU A 185 9.18 14.59 -18.11
N THR A 186 9.32 14.07 -19.32
CA THR A 186 8.70 12.80 -19.74
C THR A 186 9.34 11.59 -19.09
N GLU A 187 10.66 11.58 -18.88
CA GLU A 187 11.36 10.52 -18.17
C GLU A 187 11.00 10.53 -16.68
N LEU A 188 10.90 11.72 -16.08
CA LEU A 188 10.42 11.86 -14.70
C LEU A 188 8.99 11.31 -14.54
N GLU A 189 8.10 11.57 -15.51
CA GLU A 189 6.74 11.01 -15.48
C GLU A 189 6.76 9.48 -15.50
N THR A 190 7.57 8.88 -16.35
CA THR A 190 7.76 7.43 -16.42
C THR A 190 8.24 6.84 -15.09
N ILE A 191 9.28 7.42 -14.49
CA ILE A 191 9.79 7.01 -13.18
C ILE A 191 8.72 7.18 -12.10
N THR A 192 7.96 8.28 -12.14
CA THR A 192 6.87 8.52 -11.18
C THR A 192 5.77 7.46 -11.28
N VAL A 193 5.39 7.06 -12.48
CA VAL A 193 4.41 5.98 -12.71
C VAL A 193 4.94 4.63 -12.21
N GLN A 194 6.20 4.32 -12.50
CA GLN A 194 6.83 3.06 -12.11
C GLN A 194 6.99 2.93 -10.59
N MET A 195 7.42 4.00 -9.91
CA MET A 195 7.66 4.02 -8.48
C MET A 195 6.39 4.28 -7.65
N ALA A 196 5.37 4.88 -8.27
CA ALA A 196 4.08 5.22 -7.67
C ALA A 196 4.19 5.89 -6.28
N PRO A 197 4.97 6.98 -6.14
CA PRO A 197 5.18 7.60 -4.84
C PRO A 197 3.87 8.17 -4.29
N SER A 198 3.74 8.12 -2.97
CA SER A 198 2.61 8.73 -2.27
C SER A 198 2.77 10.25 -2.13
N GLU A 199 4.02 10.70 -2.05
CA GLU A 199 4.39 12.10 -1.86
C GLU A 199 5.71 12.41 -2.57
N CYS A 200 5.84 13.64 -3.11
CA CYS A 200 7.05 14.14 -3.76
C CYS A 200 7.54 15.41 -3.07
N LEU A 201 8.81 15.41 -2.64
CA LEU A 201 9.49 16.55 -2.04
C LEU A 201 10.20 17.35 -3.12
N VAL A 202 10.03 18.67 -3.08
CA VAL A 202 10.68 19.58 -4.01
C VAL A 202 11.24 20.81 -3.28
N PRO A 203 12.34 21.41 -3.74
CA PRO A 203 12.83 22.68 -3.20
C PRO A 203 11.80 23.78 -3.35
N GLN A 204 11.76 24.71 -2.39
CA GLN A 204 10.96 25.93 -2.50
C GLN A 204 11.56 26.87 -3.56
N ALA A 205 11.07 26.74 -4.79
CA ALA A 205 11.41 27.58 -5.92
C ALA A 205 10.16 27.81 -6.77
N ASP A 206 10.06 28.98 -7.40
CA ASP A 206 8.89 29.35 -8.21
C ASP A 206 9.26 29.58 -9.70
N ASN A 207 10.22 28.79 -10.22
CA ASN A 207 10.57 28.75 -11.62
C ASN A 207 9.63 27.86 -12.45
N GLU A 208 9.71 27.97 -13.77
CA GLU A 208 8.84 27.23 -14.69
C GLU A 208 9.02 25.73 -14.60
N ASP A 209 10.24 25.24 -14.33
CA ASP A 209 10.56 23.83 -14.18
C ASP A 209 9.77 23.18 -13.04
N TYR A 210 9.69 23.85 -11.89
CA TYR A 210 8.90 23.35 -10.75
C TYR A 210 7.38 23.49 -10.94
N LYS A 211 6.92 24.43 -11.78
CA LYS A 211 5.50 24.46 -12.19
C LYS A 211 5.16 23.26 -13.06
N MET A 212 6.04 22.93 -14.03
CA MET A 212 5.89 21.75 -14.89
C MET A 212 5.94 20.46 -14.06
N LEU A 213 6.92 20.33 -13.15
CA LEU A 213 7.00 19.20 -12.24
C LEU A 213 5.69 19.01 -11.44
N LYS A 214 5.11 20.08 -10.93
CA LYS A 214 3.81 20.01 -10.26
C LYS A 214 2.70 19.46 -11.15
N GLN A 215 2.68 19.81 -12.44
CA GLN A 215 1.70 19.28 -13.39
C GLN A 215 1.91 17.79 -13.63
N VAL A 216 3.16 17.35 -13.80
CA VAL A 216 3.51 15.91 -13.92
C VAL A 216 3.02 15.14 -12.70
N MET A 217 3.35 15.60 -11.49
CA MET A 217 2.93 14.95 -10.25
C MET A 217 1.40 14.94 -10.08
N ALA A 218 0.71 16.00 -10.50
CA ALA A 218 -0.74 16.07 -10.46
C ALA A 218 -1.42 15.08 -11.42
N ARG A 219 -0.83 14.83 -12.62
CA ARG A 219 -1.31 13.79 -13.54
C ARG A 219 -1.17 12.40 -12.93
N ALA A 220 -0.05 12.14 -12.23
CA ALA A 220 0.18 10.88 -11.51
C ALA A 220 -0.55 10.80 -10.14
N SER A 221 -1.34 11.80 -9.77
CA SER A 221 -2.04 11.90 -8.48
C SER A 221 -1.10 11.85 -7.27
N VAL A 222 0.10 12.44 -7.38
CA VAL A 222 1.11 12.51 -6.31
C VAL A 222 1.03 13.85 -5.58
N THR A 223 1.04 13.82 -4.26
CA THR A 223 1.04 15.03 -3.42
C THR A 223 2.43 15.67 -3.40
N VAL A 224 2.53 16.98 -3.71
CA VAL A 224 3.81 17.70 -3.72
C VAL A 224 4.01 18.49 -2.45
N THR A 225 5.19 18.34 -1.82
CA THR A 225 5.62 19.06 -0.61
C THR A 225 6.82 19.94 -0.93
N LYS A 226 6.69 21.25 -0.68
CA LYS A 226 7.80 22.20 -0.83
C LYS A 226 8.63 22.24 0.45
N LEU A 227 9.94 22.06 0.34
CA LEU A 227 10.91 22.17 1.43
C LEU A 227 11.87 23.33 1.20
N LYS A 228 12.51 23.82 2.25
CA LYS A 228 13.57 24.83 2.15
C LYS A 228 14.73 24.28 1.34
N LYS A 229 15.41 25.11 0.56
CA LYS A 229 16.59 24.69 -0.22
C LYS A 229 17.71 24.14 0.63
N SER A 230 17.83 24.58 1.90
CA SER A 230 18.81 24.07 2.86
C SER A 230 18.61 22.57 3.21
N GLU A 231 17.40 22.03 3.05
CA GLU A 231 17.14 20.61 3.28
C GLU A 231 17.78 19.71 2.20
N PHE A 232 17.99 20.25 1.01
CA PHE A 232 18.67 19.59 -0.11
C PHE A 232 20.20 19.72 -0.06
N SER A 233 20.78 19.97 1.11
CA SER A 233 22.24 20.00 1.31
C SER A 233 22.76 18.59 1.60
N THR A 234 23.86 18.23 0.96
CA THR A 234 24.58 16.96 1.19
C THR A 234 25.52 16.99 2.39
N GLU A 235 25.53 18.11 3.14
CA GLU A 235 26.35 18.26 4.33
C GLU A 235 25.94 17.22 5.39
N GLY A 236 26.90 16.41 5.85
CA GLY A 236 26.65 15.31 6.79
C GLY A 236 26.06 14.03 6.17
N LEU A 237 25.62 14.05 4.91
CA LEU A 237 24.94 12.91 4.28
C LEU A 237 25.77 11.61 4.31
N HIS A 238 27.09 11.67 4.08
CA HIS A 238 27.93 10.48 4.12
C HIS A 238 27.97 9.83 5.51
N GLN A 239 27.97 10.63 6.57
CA GLN A 239 27.89 10.10 7.94
C GLN A 239 26.53 9.47 8.21
N ASP A 240 25.45 10.07 7.70
CA ASP A 240 24.09 9.56 7.83
C ASP A 240 23.94 8.22 7.08
N LEU A 241 24.48 8.14 5.86
CA LEU A 241 24.51 6.90 5.05
C LEU A 241 25.35 5.81 5.71
N ASN A 242 26.50 6.14 6.27
CA ASN A 242 27.33 5.17 7.00
C ASN A 242 26.60 4.53 8.19
N ARG A 243 25.67 5.27 8.82
CA ARG A 243 24.84 4.74 9.90
C ARG A 243 23.64 3.92 9.40
N LEU A 244 23.04 4.31 8.29
CA LEU A 244 21.77 3.73 7.78
C LEU A 244 21.99 2.51 6.91
N LEU A 245 23.08 2.51 6.07
CA LEU A 245 23.30 1.46 5.08
C LEU A 245 23.78 0.16 5.70
N LYS A 246 23.33 -0.94 5.09
CA LYS A 246 23.84 -2.28 5.36
C LYS A 246 25.09 -2.51 4.51
N PHE A 247 26.22 -2.76 5.15
CA PHE A 247 27.48 -3.15 4.52
C PHE A 247 27.61 -4.68 4.54
N LYS A 248 28.30 -5.24 3.55
CA LYS A 248 28.70 -6.66 3.58
C LYS A 248 29.85 -6.82 4.55
N ASP A 249 29.96 -7.98 5.20
CA ASP A 249 30.92 -8.25 6.26
C ASP A 249 32.39 -8.01 5.86
N ASP A 250 32.72 -8.10 4.56
CA ASP A 250 34.07 -7.89 4.00
C ASP A 250 34.33 -6.47 3.46
N GLN A 251 33.38 -5.54 3.56
CA GLN A 251 33.55 -4.19 3.05
C GLN A 251 33.86 -3.19 4.16
N GLN A 252 34.79 -2.25 3.90
CA GLN A 252 34.96 -1.07 4.76
C GLN A 252 33.58 -0.36 4.85
N GLN A 253 33.21 0.02 6.07
CA GLN A 253 31.94 0.74 6.35
C GLN A 253 32.01 2.18 5.84
N ASP A 254 32.20 2.35 4.53
CA ASP A 254 32.26 3.63 3.85
C ASP A 254 31.22 3.69 2.72
N SER A 255 30.28 4.63 2.84
CA SER A 255 29.26 4.90 1.83
C SER A 255 29.83 5.30 0.47
N ASN A 256 31.07 5.81 0.41
CA ASN A 256 31.74 6.16 -0.85
C ASN A 256 32.02 4.92 -1.75
N SER A 257 31.97 3.72 -1.20
CA SER A 257 32.11 2.47 -1.97
C SER A 257 30.92 2.20 -2.91
N PHE A 258 29.76 2.82 -2.66
CA PHE A 258 28.59 2.64 -3.50
C PHE A 258 28.65 3.55 -4.74
N PRO A 259 28.47 3.02 -5.96
CA PRO A 259 28.51 3.83 -7.20
C PRO A 259 27.42 4.89 -7.25
N GLU A 260 26.30 4.69 -6.55
CA GLU A 260 25.17 5.58 -6.44
C GLU A 260 25.54 6.93 -5.82
N THR A 261 26.49 6.97 -4.90
CA THR A 261 26.91 8.20 -4.19
C THR A 261 27.62 9.21 -5.08
N ARG A 262 28.10 8.77 -6.27
CA ARG A 262 28.69 9.65 -7.28
C ARG A 262 27.67 10.54 -8.01
N LYS A 263 26.37 10.27 -7.85
CA LYS A 263 25.28 11.04 -8.47
C LYS A 263 24.93 12.25 -7.61
N GLU A 264 25.67 13.34 -7.75
CA GLU A 264 25.58 14.49 -6.85
C GLU A 264 24.17 15.05 -6.69
N THR A 265 23.44 15.23 -7.80
CA THR A 265 22.08 15.82 -7.76
C THR A 265 21.08 14.87 -7.13
N ALA A 266 21.21 13.55 -7.35
CA ALA A 266 20.38 12.56 -6.69
C ALA A 266 20.67 12.46 -5.19
N MET A 267 21.95 12.66 -4.78
CA MET A 267 22.32 12.68 -3.36
C MET A 267 21.69 13.88 -2.62
N THR A 268 21.57 15.05 -3.26
CA THR A 268 20.85 16.18 -2.65
C THR A 268 19.37 15.84 -2.39
N SER A 269 18.75 15.13 -3.31
CA SER A 269 17.36 14.65 -3.15
C SER A 269 17.24 13.59 -2.04
N LEU A 270 18.21 12.67 -1.97
CA LEU A 270 18.24 11.65 -0.91
C LEU A 270 18.42 12.29 0.48
N ALA A 271 19.30 13.30 0.61
CA ALA A 271 19.47 14.04 1.85
C ALA A 271 18.16 14.67 2.35
N ALA A 272 17.41 15.29 1.44
CA ALA A 272 16.09 15.86 1.78
C ALA A 272 15.08 14.80 2.24
N ALA A 273 15.06 13.64 1.59
CA ALA A 273 14.18 12.53 1.96
C ALA A 273 14.52 11.95 3.35
N ILE A 274 15.81 11.71 3.65
CA ILE A 274 16.28 11.21 4.96
C ILE A 274 15.89 12.16 6.09
N LYS A 275 16.13 13.46 5.89
CA LYS A 275 15.78 14.51 6.86
C LYS A 275 14.28 14.62 7.08
N TYR A 276 13.48 14.58 6.00
CA TYR A 276 12.02 14.68 6.07
C TYR A 276 11.36 13.53 6.83
N ILE A 277 11.79 12.29 6.59
CA ILE A 277 11.29 11.10 7.29
C ILE A 277 11.87 11.03 8.71
N ALA A 278 12.96 11.76 8.99
CA ALA A 278 13.71 11.73 10.25
C ALA A 278 14.25 10.32 10.59
N LEU A 279 14.82 9.62 9.59
CA LEU A 279 15.27 8.23 9.73
C LEU A 279 16.32 8.03 10.82
N LEU A 280 17.11 9.05 11.13
CA LEU A 280 18.17 9.01 12.15
C LEU A 280 17.65 9.06 13.59
N ASN A 281 16.38 9.46 13.79
CA ASN A 281 15.78 9.55 15.12
C ASN A 281 15.46 8.17 15.71
N ASP A 282 15.39 7.13 14.87
CA ASP A 282 15.10 5.76 15.28
C ASP A 282 16.33 4.88 15.03
N SER A 283 16.97 4.44 16.12
CA SER A 283 18.14 3.57 16.07
C SER A 283 17.87 2.19 15.44
N THR A 284 16.60 1.77 15.34
CA THR A 284 16.21 0.51 14.68
C THR A 284 16.42 0.55 13.17
N ASN A 285 16.64 1.74 12.60
CA ASN A 285 16.92 1.95 11.18
C ASN A 285 18.42 1.72 10.83
N PHE A 286 19.32 1.70 11.81
CA PHE A 286 20.75 1.67 11.55
C PHE A 286 21.21 0.33 10.99
N GLY A 287 22.06 0.38 9.94
CA GLY A 287 22.65 -0.78 9.28
C GLY A 287 21.65 -1.65 8.49
N ARG A 288 20.48 -1.12 8.11
CA ARG A 288 19.43 -1.92 7.47
C ARG A 288 19.08 -1.51 6.04
N PHE A 289 19.30 -0.25 5.69
CA PHE A 289 18.94 0.26 4.37
C PHE A 289 19.86 -0.26 3.27
N ARG A 290 19.25 -0.53 2.12
CA ARG A 290 19.96 -0.86 0.88
C ARG A 290 19.85 0.31 -0.08
N LEU A 291 21.00 0.73 -0.65
CA LEU A 291 21.07 1.76 -1.67
C LEU A 291 21.16 1.12 -3.05
N SER A 292 20.32 1.53 -3.99
CA SER A 292 20.26 1.00 -5.35
C SER A 292 19.99 2.09 -6.39
N THR A 293 20.34 1.79 -7.64
CA THR A 293 19.98 2.65 -8.78
C THR A 293 18.61 2.30 -9.33
N ILE A 294 17.75 3.30 -9.59
CA ILE A 294 16.49 3.11 -10.33
C ILE A 294 16.82 2.78 -11.78
N GLN A 295 16.39 1.62 -12.26
CA GLN A 295 16.61 1.13 -13.62
C GLN A 295 15.30 1.22 -14.42
N ALA A 296 14.91 2.42 -14.84
CA ALA A 296 13.65 2.64 -15.56
C ALA A 296 13.59 1.87 -16.90
N ASP A 297 14.72 1.74 -17.59
CA ASP A 297 14.82 1.06 -18.90
C ASP A 297 14.62 -0.47 -18.88
N CYS A 298 14.63 -1.09 -17.68
CA CYS A 298 14.32 -2.52 -17.54
C CYS A 298 12.83 -2.81 -17.73
N PHE A 299 11.99 -1.79 -17.67
CA PHE A 299 10.55 -1.91 -17.76
C PHE A 299 9.99 -1.20 -19.00
N LEU A 300 8.80 -1.61 -19.42
CA LEU A 300 8.03 -0.92 -20.43
C LEU A 300 7.67 0.48 -19.92
N HIS A 301 8.04 1.52 -20.68
CA HIS A 301 7.71 2.89 -20.32
C HIS A 301 6.20 3.13 -20.46
N LEU A 302 5.57 3.56 -19.39
CA LEU A 302 4.16 3.93 -19.33
C LEU A 302 4.03 5.33 -18.75
N ASP A 303 3.16 6.15 -19.34
CA ASP A 303 2.77 7.43 -18.77
C ASP A 303 1.43 7.33 -17.99
N ALA A 304 1.10 8.35 -17.24
CA ALA A 304 -0.15 8.38 -16.48
C ALA A 304 -1.38 8.36 -17.40
N ALA A 305 -1.26 8.94 -18.60
CA ALA A 305 -2.31 8.95 -19.60
C ALA A 305 -2.60 7.54 -20.12
N ALA A 306 -1.57 6.73 -20.40
CA ALA A 306 -1.73 5.34 -20.84
C ALA A 306 -2.40 4.46 -19.76
N LEU A 307 -2.00 4.58 -18.49
CA LEU A 307 -2.63 3.84 -17.41
C LEU A 307 -4.12 4.15 -17.27
N SER A 308 -4.48 5.44 -17.38
CA SER A 308 -5.87 5.88 -17.33
C SER A 308 -6.65 5.46 -18.58
N ALA A 309 -6.09 5.65 -19.78
CA ALA A 309 -6.71 5.31 -21.05
C ALA A 309 -7.04 3.82 -21.17
N LEU A 310 -6.19 2.96 -20.62
CA LEU A 310 -6.35 1.50 -20.64
C LEU A 310 -7.13 0.97 -19.43
N ASN A 311 -7.58 1.84 -18.51
CA ASN A 311 -8.24 1.47 -17.26
C ASN A 311 -7.44 0.38 -16.48
N VAL A 312 -6.14 0.60 -16.31
CA VAL A 312 -5.27 -0.38 -15.64
C VAL A 312 -5.60 -0.46 -14.16
N PHE A 313 -5.81 0.68 -13.50
CA PHE A 313 -6.16 0.78 -12.09
C PHE A 313 -7.56 1.34 -11.89
N PRO A 314 -8.26 1.00 -10.79
CA PRO A 314 -9.55 1.61 -10.47
C PRO A 314 -9.39 3.12 -10.22
N GLU A 315 -10.42 3.89 -10.51
CA GLU A 315 -10.43 5.32 -10.21
C GLU A 315 -10.44 5.57 -8.70
N LEU A 316 -9.69 6.60 -8.27
CA LEU A 316 -9.64 7.01 -6.87
C LEU A 316 -11.04 7.43 -6.38
N GLY A 317 -11.60 6.66 -5.43
CA GLY A 317 -12.92 6.92 -4.86
C GLY A 317 -14.06 6.10 -5.48
N ASP A 318 -13.80 5.25 -6.45
CA ASP A 318 -14.79 4.28 -6.93
C ASP A 318 -15.05 3.21 -5.84
N THR A 319 -16.19 3.33 -5.18
CA THR A 319 -16.67 2.38 -4.15
C THR A 319 -17.33 1.15 -4.74
N SER A 320 -17.55 1.13 -6.06
CA SER A 320 -18.12 -0.02 -6.74
C SER A 320 -17.03 -1.09 -6.92
N HIS A 321 -17.01 -2.08 -6.06
CA HIS A 321 -16.10 -3.23 -6.11
C HIS A 321 -16.35 -4.19 -7.28
N ALA A 322 -16.72 -3.70 -8.48
CA ALA A 322 -16.89 -4.55 -9.64
C ALA A 322 -15.51 -4.90 -10.24
N PRO A 323 -15.05 -6.17 -10.13
CA PRO A 323 -13.71 -6.56 -10.58
C PRO A 323 -13.46 -6.30 -12.07
N SER A 324 -14.52 -6.28 -12.87
CA SER A 324 -14.44 -6.13 -14.33
C SER A 324 -14.18 -4.69 -14.81
N ARG A 325 -14.10 -3.69 -13.93
CA ARG A 325 -13.94 -2.29 -14.35
C ARG A 325 -12.50 -1.88 -14.63
N SER A 326 -11.51 -2.58 -14.08
CA SER A 326 -10.10 -2.30 -14.31
C SER A 326 -9.31 -3.58 -14.58
N LEU A 327 -8.15 -3.45 -15.23
CA LEU A 327 -7.29 -4.60 -15.48
C LEU A 327 -6.77 -5.19 -14.16
N LEU A 328 -6.38 -4.36 -13.20
CA LEU A 328 -5.98 -4.83 -11.86
C LEU A 328 -7.10 -5.63 -11.21
N GLY A 329 -8.34 -5.11 -11.19
CA GLY A 329 -9.47 -5.81 -10.57
C GLY A 329 -9.79 -7.15 -11.23
N LEU A 330 -9.61 -7.26 -12.54
CA LEU A 330 -9.77 -8.51 -13.27
C LEU A 330 -8.71 -9.55 -12.88
N LEU A 331 -7.45 -9.13 -12.81
CA LEU A 331 -6.29 -10.00 -12.57
C LEU A 331 -6.07 -10.28 -11.09
N ASP A 332 -6.61 -9.46 -10.17
CA ASP A 332 -6.48 -9.67 -8.73
C ASP A 332 -7.31 -10.87 -8.26
N ARG A 333 -6.69 -12.03 -8.39
CA ARG A 333 -7.13 -13.30 -7.79
C ARG A 333 -6.18 -13.72 -6.68
N CYS A 334 -5.31 -12.80 -6.22
CA CYS A 334 -4.35 -13.07 -5.16
C CYS A 334 -5.04 -13.38 -3.83
N ARG A 335 -4.49 -14.32 -3.09
CA ARG A 335 -4.95 -14.71 -1.75
C ARG A 335 -4.20 -13.97 -0.64
N THR A 336 -2.98 -13.52 -0.91
CA THR A 336 -2.14 -12.83 0.06
C THR A 336 -2.09 -11.32 -0.21
N GLN A 337 -1.96 -10.52 0.83
CA GLN A 337 -1.84 -9.06 0.69
C GLN A 337 -0.53 -8.66 -0.01
N GLN A 338 0.56 -9.38 0.28
CA GLN A 338 1.85 -9.18 -0.41
C GLN A 338 1.75 -9.49 -1.90
N GLY A 339 0.96 -10.50 -2.30
CA GLY A 339 0.70 -10.81 -3.71
C GLY A 339 -0.07 -9.70 -4.42
N LYS A 340 -1.11 -9.15 -3.79
CA LYS A 340 -1.87 -8.02 -4.34
C LYS A 340 -0.99 -6.79 -4.57
N ARG A 341 -0.12 -6.46 -3.60
CA ARG A 341 0.83 -5.34 -3.75
C ARG A 341 1.80 -5.58 -4.91
N LEU A 342 2.34 -6.80 -5.03
CA LEU A 342 3.25 -7.16 -6.10
C LEU A 342 2.58 -7.14 -7.47
N LEU A 343 1.33 -7.60 -7.58
CA LEU A 343 0.54 -7.53 -8.82
C LEU A 343 0.37 -6.08 -9.29
N ALA A 344 0.00 -5.18 -8.38
CA ALA A 344 -0.12 -3.76 -8.70
C ALA A 344 1.23 -3.16 -9.14
N GLN A 345 2.34 -3.58 -8.55
CA GLN A 345 3.68 -3.19 -8.98
C GLN A 345 4.02 -3.74 -10.37
N TRP A 346 3.75 -5.01 -10.67
CA TRP A 346 4.04 -5.61 -11.97
C TRP A 346 3.28 -4.95 -13.12
N LEU A 347 2.06 -4.48 -12.87
CA LEU A 347 1.29 -3.71 -13.86
C LEU A 347 1.84 -2.30 -14.10
N ARG A 348 2.55 -1.71 -13.13
CA ARG A 348 3.27 -0.42 -13.30
C ARG A 348 4.67 -0.59 -13.88
N GLN A 349 5.26 -1.76 -13.69
CA GLN A 349 6.61 -2.13 -14.09
C GLN A 349 6.59 -3.40 -14.96
N PRO A 350 5.91 -3.39 -16.13
CA PRO A 350 5.91 -4.53 -17.03
C PRO A 350 7.31 -4.78 -17.58
N LEU A 351 7.74 -6.02 -17.63
CA LEU A 351 9.11 -6.39 -18.00
C LEU A 351 9.41 -6.16 -19.48
N ARG A 352 10.67 -5.85 -19.78
CA ARG A 352 11.23 -5.82 -21.14
C ARG A 352 12.17 -7.00 -21.41
N ASP A 353 12.67 -7.67 -20.38
CA ASP A 353 13.51 -8.85 -20.52
C ASP A 353 12.66 -10.07 -20.89
N ILE A 354 12.88 -10.56 -22.11
CA ILE A 354 12.13 -11.69 -22.68
C ILE A 354 12.36 -12.98 -21.86
N ASN A 355 13.54 -13.18 -21.30
CA ASN A 355 13.83 -14.37 -20.50
C ASN A 355 13.00 -14.40 -19.22
N LEU A 356 12.96 -13.27 -18.51
CA LEU A 356 12.14 -13.13 -17.29
C LEU A 356 10.63 -13.21 -17.58
N ILE A 357 10.20 -12.69 -18.74
CA ILE A 357 8.80 -12.82 -19.18
C ILE A 357 8.47 -14.29 -19.46
N ASN A 358 9.33 -14.99 -20.20
CA ASN A 358 9.11 -16.40 -20.52
C ASN A 358 9.11 -17.26 -19.26
N GLU A 359 9.99 -17.01 -18.29
CA GLU A 359 9.98 -17.69 -16.98
C GLU A 359 8.62 -17.58 -16.28
N ARG A 360 8.01 -16.38 -16.28
CA ARG A 360 6.66 -16.18 -15.74
C ARG A 360 5.62 -16.97 -16.54
N LEU A 361 5.67 -16.89 -17.88
CA LEU A 361 4.74 -17.55 -18.77
C LEU A 361 4.82 -19.08 -18.66
N ASP A 362 6.02 -19.67 -18.50
CA ASP A 362 6.21 -21.11 -18.29
C ASP A 362 5.45 -21.61 -17.05
N ILE A 363 5.55 -20.86 -15.96
CA ILE A 363 4.88 -21.20 -14.70
C ILE A 363 3.36 -21.01 -14.83
N VAL A 364 2.91 -19.91 -15.45
CA VAL A 364 1.47 -19.63 -15.63
C VAL A 364 0.83 -20.69 -16.53
N GLU A 365 1.47 -21.07 -17.64
CA GLU A 365 0.97 -22.08 -18.55
C GLU A 365 0.86 -23.46 -17.89
N LEU A 366 1.87 -23.86 -17.11
CA LEU A 366 1.84 -25.08 -16.30
C LEU A 366 0.65 -25.07 -15.32
N LEU A 367 0.44 -23.96 -14.61
CA LEU A 367 -0.67 -23.81 -13.65
C LEU A 367 -2.04 -23.79 -14.32
N VAL A 368 -2.15 -23.29 -15.55
CA VAL A 368 -3.40 -23.38 -16.34
C VAL A 368 -3.67 -24.83 -16.74
N GLY A 369 -2.62 -25.58 -17.16
CA GLY A 369 -2.73 -26.99 -17.54
C GLY A 369 -3.06 -27.95 -16.39
N SER A 370 -2.64 -27.62 -15.14
CA SER A 370 -2.90 -28.44 -13.96
C SER A 370 -3.92 -27.78 -13.02
N SER A 371 -5.21 -28.13 -13.18
CA SER A 371 -6.28 -27.59 -12.34
C SER A 371 -6.16 -28.01 -10.87
N GLN A 372 -5.66 -29.21 -10.59
CA GLN A 372 -5.47 -29.72 -9.22
C GLN A 372 -4.40 -28.90 -8.51
N LEU A 373 -3.21 -28.75 -9.08
CA LEU A 373 -2.11 -27.97 -8.52
C LEU A 373 -2.53 -26.52 -8.27
N ARG A 374 -3.20 -25.89 -9.26
CA ARG A 374 -3.71 -24.52 -9.16
C ARG A 374 -4.69 -24.36 -7.98
N LEU A 375 -5.64 -25.27 -7.80
CA LEU A 375 -6.61 -25.21 -6.71
C LEU A 375 -5.96 -25.42 -5.35
N GLN A 376 -5.05 -26.40 -5.22
CA GLN A 376 -4.31 -26.65 -3.97
C GLN A 376 -3.49 -25.41 -3.57
N LEU A 377 -2.74 -24.83 -4.50
CA LEU A 377 -1.97 -23.62 -4.22
C LEU A 377 -2.87 -22.45 -3.83
N HIS A 378 -3.95 -22.21 -4.57
CA HIS A 378 -4.82 -21.06 -4.39
C HIS A 378 -5.69 -21.15 -3.11
N GLU A 379 -6.38 -22.28 -2.89
CA GLU A 379 -7.38 -22.39 -1.81
C GLU A 379 -6.80 -22.94 -0.50
N ASP A 380 -5.78 -23.83 -0.57
CA ASP A 380 -5.27 -24.49 0.63
C ASP A 380 -4.01 -23.82 1.17
N HIS A 381 -3.00 -23.55 0.30
CA HIS A 381 -1.72 -23.03 0.76
C HIS A 381 -1.74 -21.50 0.91
N LEU A 382 -1.95 -20.75 -0.19
CA LEU A 382 -1.82 -19.30 -0.20
C LEU A 382 -2.86 -18.57 0.66
N ARG A 383 -4.08 -19.07 0.72
CA ARG A 383 -5.16 -18.51 1.54
C ARG A 383 -4.82 -18.43 3.03
N ARG A 384 -3.95 -19.33 3.50
CA ARG A 384 -3.59 -19.44 4.92
C ARG A 384 -2.28 -18.72 5.27
N ILE A 385 -1.62 -18.10 4.30
CA ILE A 385 -0.39 -17.33 4.52
C ILE A 385 -0.77 -15.91 4.95
N PRO A 386 -0.30 -15.47 6.13
CA PRO A 386 -0.51 -14.10 6.58
C PRO A 386 0.35 -13.10 5.78
N ASP A 387 0.13 -11.82 6.00
CA ASP A 387 1.00 -10.77 5.44
C ASP A 387 2.38 -10.78 6.14
N LEU A 388 3.29 -11.64 5.61
CA LEU A 388 4.63 -11.81 6.16
C LEU A 388 5.46 -10.52 6.06
N GLN A 389 5.25 -9.70 5.04
CA GLN A 389 5.95 -8.43 4.89
C GLN A 389 5.59 -7.46 6.03
N ALA A 390 4.31 -7.36 6.37
CA ALA A 390 3.86 -6.53 7.48
C ALA A 390 4.35 -7.06 8.84
N LEU A 391 4.32 -8.39 9.02
CA LEU A 391 4.83 -9.04 10.23
C LEU A 391 6.34 -8.85 10.38
N ALA A 392 7.11 -9.03 9.30
CA ALA A 392 8.56 -8.80 9.29
C ALA A 392 8.93 -7.36 9.64
N ARG A 393 8.15 -6.35 9.16
CA ARG A 393 8.34 -4.94 9.54
C ARG A 393 8.12 -4.71 11.03
N ARG A 394 7.04 -5.25 11.62
CA ARG A 394 6.77 -5.12 13.06
C ARG A 394 7.86 -5.79 13.89
N LEU A 395 8.27 -6.97 13.47
CA LEU A 395 9.34 -7.73 14.10
C LEU A 395 10.69 -6.98 14.06
N SER A 396 11.04 -6.46 12.89
CA SER A 396 12.25 -5.68 12.64
C SER A 396 12.34 -4.42 13.54
N ARG A 397 11.20 -3.77 13.80
CA ARG A 397 11.08 -2.60 14.69
C ARG A 397 10.91 -2.98 16.16
N LYS A 398 10.96 -4.26 16.51
CA LYS A 398 10.73 -4.80 17.86
C LYS A 398 9.37 -4.40 18.46
N LYS A 399 8.36 -4.16 17.61
CA LYS A 399 6.97 -3.82 17.98
C LYS A 399 6.01 -5.00 17.79
N ALA A 400 6.51 -6.18 17.45
CA ALA A 400 5.73 -7.40 17.31
C ALA A 400 5.33 -7.94 18.70
N ASN A 401 4.19 -8.59 18.77
CA ASN A 401 3.73 -9.33 19.97
C ASN A 401 3.86 -10.85 19.75
N LEU A 402 3.58 -11.65 20.78
CA LEU A 402 3.63 -13.12 20.68
C LEU A 402 2.65 -13.69 19.65
N HIS A 403 1.48 -13.06 19.47
CA HIS A 403 0.52 -13.46 18.44
C HIS A 403 1.11 -13.28 17.03
N ASP A 404 1.85 -12.19 16.79
CA ASP A 404 2.56 -11.98 15.52
C ASP A 404 3.63 -13.05 15.29
N CYS A 405 4.42 -13.35 16.33
CA CYS A 405 5.44 -14.41 16.27
C CYS A 405 4.79 -15.78 15.98
N TYR A 406 3.66 -16.08 16.58
CA TYR A 406 2.92 -17.31 16.33
C TYR A 406 2.36 -17.39 14.90
N ARG A 407 1.87 -16.28 14.35
CA ARG A 407 1.42 -16.24 12.94
C ARG A 407 2.55 -16.52 11.95
N ILE A 408 3.75 -16.01 12.24
CA ILE A 408 4.96 -16.33 11.46
C ILE A 408 5.29 -17.82 11.57
N TYR A 409 5.30 -18.37 12.78
CA TYR A 409 5.50 -19.80 13.04
C TYR A 409 4.51 -20.67 12.25
N GLN A 410 3.23 -20.32 12.25
CA GLN A 410 2.22 -21.06 11.48
C GLN A 410 2.49 -21.05 9.97
N ALA A 411 3.01 -19.93 9.42
CA ALA A 411 3.37 -19.82 8.03
C ALA A 411 4.57 -20.73 7.71
N ILE A 412 5.63 -20.70 8.54
CA ILE A 412 6.83 -21.53 8.37
C ILE A 412 6.47 -23.02 8.43
N LYS A 413 5.67 -23.42 9.39
CA LYS A 413 5.23 -24.84 9.57
C LYS A 413 4.51 -25.41 8.34
N ARG A 414 3.98 -24.54 7.45
CA ARG A 414 3.30 -24.96 6.22
C ARG A 414 4.21 -25.06 5.00
N LEU A 415 5.43 -24.53 5.07
CA LEU A 415 6.35 -24.52 3.92
C LEU A 415 6.70 -25.93 3.41
N PRO A 416 6.96 -26.95 4.26
CA PRO A 416 7.23 -28.30 3.78
C PRO A 416 6.08 -28.88 2.94
N SER A 417 4.84 -28.66 3.33
CA SER A 417 3.66 -29.11 2.56
C SER A 417 3.52 -28.34 1.24
N LEU A 418 3.83 -27.05 1.22
CA LEU A 418 3.87 -26.25 -0.01
C LEU A 418 4.97 -26.74 -0.94
N LEU A 419 6.17 -27.03 -0.44
CA LEU A 419 7.29 -27.58 -1.22
C LEU A 419 6.94 -28.93 -1.84
N GLN A 420 6.28 -29.80 -1.10
CA GLN A 420 5.79 -31.08 -1.61
C GLN A 420 4.81 -30.88 -2.77
N CYS A 421 3.85 -29.96 -2.61
CA CYS A 421 2.88 -29.59 -3.66
C CYS A 421 3.58 -29.04 -4.92
N LEU A 422 4.60 -28.20 -4.76
CA LEU A 422 5.39 -27.66 -5.88
C LEU A 422 6.25 -28.72 -6.55
N ALA A 423 6.75 -29.71 -5.81
CA ALA A 423 7.55 -30.81 -6.37
C ALA A 423 6.72 -31.72 -7.30
N GLU A 424 5.41 -31.85 -7.06
CA GLU A 424 4.50 -32.61 -7.94
C GLU A 424 4.42 -32.02 -9.37
N ALA A 425 4.77 -30.74 -9.53
CA ALA A 425 4.77 -30.07 -10.84
C ALA A 425 5.84 -30.60 -11.81
N ASN A 426 6.91 -31.25 -11.32
CA ASN A 426 8.03 -31.79 -12.09
C ASN A 426 8.59 -30.85 -13.18
N ASN A 427 8.68 -29.57 -12.89
CA ASN A 427 9.13 -28.53 -13.82
C ASN A 427 10.40 -27.85 -13.30
N SER A 428 11.44 -27.78 -14.15
CA SER A 428 12.74 -27.20 -13.80
C SER A 428 12.67 -25.72 -13.45
N THR A 429 11.83 -24.94 -14.15
CA THR A 429 11.64 -23.50 -13.91
C THR A 429 10.97 -23.26 -12.56
N VAL A 430 9.96 -24.06 -12.19
CA VAL A 430 9.33 -24.01 -10.86
C VAL A 430 10.33 -24.36 -9.76
N HIS A 431 11.16 -25.38 -10.01
CA HIS A 431 12.17 -25.82 -9.05
C HIS A 431 13.19 -24.69 -8.77
N SER A 432 13.85 -24.18 -9.82
CA SER A 432 14.92 -23.18 -9.67
C SER A 432 14.43 -21.81 -9.20
N SER A 433 13.23 -21.39 -9.62
CA SER A 433 12.73 -20.05 -9.31
C SER A 433 11.87 -19.96 -8.05
N LEU A 434 11.32 -21.05 -7.54
CA LEU A 434 10.41 -21.09 -6.40
C LEU A 434 10.82 -22.12 -5.35
N SER A 435 10.94 -23.42 -5.72
CA SER A 435 11.09 -24.48 -4.71
C SER A 435 12.44 -24.43 -4.00
N GLU A 436 13.54 -24.27 -4.75
CA GLU A 436 14.90 -24.23 -4.21
C GLU A 436 15.09 -23.01 -3.25
N PRO A 437 14.76 -21.77 -3.63
CA PRO A 437 14.87 -20.64 -2.72
C PRO A 437 13.95 -20.74 -1.48
N ILE A 438 12.75 -21.33 -1.60
CA ILE A 438 11.86 -21.56 -0.44
C ILE A 438 12.48 -22.60 0.49
N SER A 439 13.12 -23.67 -0.05
CA SER A 439 13.78 -24.70 0.76
C SER A 439 14.94 -24.15 1.55
N GLU A 440 15.81 -23.35 0.93
CA GLU A 440 16.93 -22.69 1.62
C GLU A 440 16.44 -21.81 2.77
N LEU A 441 15.43 -20.98 2.51
CA LEU A 441 14.84 -20.12 3.54
C LEU A 441 14.13 -20.92 4.65
N ASN A 442 13.51 -22.03 4.32
CA ASN A 442 12.91 -22.91 5.32
C ASN A 442 13.96 -23.50 6.27
N ASP A 443 15.13 -23.88 5.76
CA ASP A 443 16.23 -24.40 6.58
C ASP A 443 16.78 -23.31 7.52
N ASP A 444 16.92 -22.08 7.03
CA ASP A 444 17.31 -20.93 7.87
C ASP A 444 16.27 -20.63 8.96
N LEU A 445 14.98 -20.77 8.65
CA LEU A 445 13.86 -20.49 9.56
C LEU A 445 13.54 -21.66 10.52
N ASN A 446 14.13 -22.84 10.37
CA ASN A 446 13.96 -23.96 11.29
C ASN A 446 14.33 -23.60 12.74
N LYS A 447 15.39 -22.80 12.93
CA LYS A 447 15.77 -22.35 14.28
C LYS A 447 14.73 -21.41 14.89
N TYR A 448 14.09 -20.57 14.07
CA TYR A 448 12.97 -19.73 14.51
C TYR A 448 11.79 -20.61 14.97
N GLN A 449 11.44 -21.64 14.20
CA GLN A 449 10.36 -22.57 14.58
C GLN A 449 10.68 -23.24 15.91
N GLN A 450 11.88 -23.80 16.09
CA GLN A 450 12.31 -24.42 17.34
C GLN A 450 12.28 -23.44 18.53
N MET A 451 12.71 -22.19 18.31
CA MET A 451 12.65 -21.14 19.33
C MET A 451 11.21 -20.92 19.81
N ILE A 452 10.24 -20.76 18.90
CA ILE A 452 8.85 -20.54 19.25
C ILE A 452 8.24 -21.77 19.97
N GLU A 453 8.53 -22.98 19.50
CA GLU A 453 8.06 -24.23 20.13
C GLU A 453 8.62 -24.42 21.55
N ALA A 454 9.85 -23.94 21.79
CA ALA A 454 10.48 -24.01 23.13
C ALA A 454 9.93 -22.94 24.09
N THR A 455 9.60 -21.75 23.59
CA THR A 455 9.26 -20.59 24.43
C THR A 455 7.76 -20.38 24.64
N MET A 456 6.92 -20.68 23.63
CA MET A 456 5.47 -20.44 23.73
C MET A 456 4.70 -21.62 24.34
N ASP A 457 3.69 -21.30 25.15
CA ASP A 457 2.73 -22.28 25.66
C ASP A 457 1.67 -22.61 24.59
N MET A 458 1.86 -23.76 23.92
CA MET A 458 0.96 -24.20 22.85
C MET A 458 -0.44 -24.59 23.35
N GLU A 459 -0.58 -25.02 24.61
CA GLU A 459 -1.90 -25.32 25.18
C GLU A 459 -2.70 -24.05 25.49
N ALA A 460 -2.01 -22.97 25.88
CA ALA A 460 -2.63 -21.66 26.05
C ALA A 460 -3.07 -21.08 24.71
N VAL A 461 -2.28 -21.24 23.66
CA VAL A 461 -2.61 -20.82 22.30
C VAL A 461 -3.89 -21.48 21.77
N ASP A 462 -4.10 -22.77 22.05
CA ASP A 462 -5.34 -23.48 21.67
C ASP A 462 -6.59 -22.90 22.36
N ARG A 463 -6.41 -22.23 23.50
CA ARG A 463 -7.47 -21.48 24.22
C ARG A 463 -7.62 -20.04 23.74
N GLY A 464 -6.72 -19.57 22.90
CA GLY A 464 -6.69 -18.20 22.38
C GLY A 464 -5.78 -17.24 23.16
N ASP A 465 -5.02 -17.73 24.14
CA ASP A 465 -4.10 -16.93 24.96
C ASP A 465 -2.66 -17.13 24.49
N PHE A 466 -1.96 -16.04 24.22
CA PHE A 466 -0.56 -16.07 23.76
C PHE A 466 0.37 -15.76 24.94
N LEU A 467 0.90 -16.81 25.56
CA LEU A 467 1.72 -16.73 26.76
C LEU A 467 3.06 -17.44 26.55
N VAL A 468 4.06 -17.04 27.33
CA VAL A 468 5.34 -17.76 27.42
C VAL A 468 5.16 -18.96 28.37
N LYS A 469 5.81 -20.09 28.07
CA LYS A 469 5.84 -21.25 28.97
C LYS A 469 6.45 -20.84 30.32
N PRO A 470 5.78 -21.08 31.45
CA PRO A 470 6.36 -20.75 32.75
C PRO A 470 7.71 -21.44 33.00
N SER A 471 7.91 -22.64 32.47
CA SER A 471 9.14 -23.42 32.62
C SER A 471 10.32 -22.85 31.82
N PHE A 472 10.12 -21.82 30.99
CA PHE A 472 11.20 -21.20 30.20
C PHE A 472 12.07 -20.26 31.04
N ASP A 473 11.49 -19.57 32.01
CA ASP A 473 12.18 -18.65 32.91
C ASP A 473 11.88 -18.98 34.37
N GLU A 474 12.91 -18.98 35.23
CA GLU A 474 12.80 -19.37 36.64
C GLU A 474 11.89 -18.41 37.44
N ASN A 475 11.92 -17.11 37.12
CA ASN A 475 11.06 -16.11 37.78
C ASN A 475 9.59 -16.30 37.38
N LEU A 476 9.33 -16.58 36.10
CA LEU A 476 7.97 -16.85 35.60
C LEU A 476 7.43 -18.13 36.21
N GLN A 477 8.27 -19.17 36.36
CA GLN A 477 7.87 -20.41 36.97
C GLN A 477 7.48 -20.20 38.45
N ASN A 478 8.31 -19.50 39.23
CA ASN A 478 8.04 -19.22 40.66
C ASN A 478 6.74 -18.42 40.83
N LEU A 479 6.51 -17.42 39.98
CA LEU A 479 5.30 -16.59 39.99
C LEU A 479 4.06 -17.38 39.57
N SER A 480 4.18 -18.28 38.58
CA SER A 480 3.10 -19.19 38.17
C SER A 480 2.70 -20.12 39.28
N GLU A 481 3.67 -20.76 39.95
CA GLU A 481 3.41 -21.64 41.13
C GLU A 481 2.75 -20.86 42.30
N GLN A 482 3.15 -19.59 42.49
CA GLN A 482 2.54 -18.72 43.47
C GLN A 482 1.08 -18.41 43.12
N LEU A 483 0.77 -18.10 41.90
CA LEU A 483 -0.58 -17.86 41.38
C LEU A 483 -1.47 -19.10 41.54
N GLU A 484 -0.96 -20.30 41.22
CA GLU A 484 -1.67 -21.55 41.39
C GLU A 484 -1.98 -21.86 42.88
N LYS A 485 -1.01 -21.61 43.77
CA LYS A 485 -1.18 -21.75 45.22
C LYS A 485 -2.26 -20.78 45.76
N LEU A 486 -2.26 -19.54 45.32
CA LEU A 486 -3.27 -18.54 45.70
C LEU A 486 -4.66 -18.90 45.14
N GLN A 487 -4.74 -19.37 43.88
CA GLN A 487 -5.99 -19.88 43.31
C GLN A 487 -6.54 -21.09 44.09
N SER A 488 -5.70 -22.05 44.42
CA SER A 488 -6.07 -23.19 45.25
C SER A 488 -6.54 -22.78 46.66
N SER A 489 -5.93 -21.71 47.21
CA SER A 489 -6.34 -21.16 48.51
C SER A 489 -7.70 -20.47 48.41
N ALA A 490 -7.99 -19.75 47.32
CA ALA A 490 -9.29 -19.14 47.04
C ALA A 490 -10.39 -20.22 46.86
N ASP A 491 -10.08 -21.35 46.23
CA ASP A 491 -10.99 -22.48 46.08
C ASP A 491 -11.28 -23.18 47.42
N LYS A 492 -10.26 -23.25 48.32
CA LYS A 492 -10.47 -23.76 49.68
C LYS A 492 -11.38 -22.83 50.46
N GLU A 493 -11.21 -21.52 50.36
CA GLU A 493 -12.09 -20.53 51.00
C GLU A 493 -13.50 -20.56 50.40
N LEU A 494 -13.67 -20.79 49.07
CA LEU A 494 -14.98 -21.06 48.44
C LEU A 494 -15.69 -22.25 49.11
N ASN A 495 -14.98 -23.38 49.23
CA ASN A 495 -15.54 -24.58 49.85
C ASN A 495 -15.92 -24.40 51.34
N LYS A 496 -15.14 -23.58 52.06
CA LYS A 496 -15.43 -23.21 53.45
C LYS A 496 -16.65 -22.30 53.57
N ALA A 497 -16.70 -21.24 52.69
CA ALA A 497 -17.85 -20.34 52.64
C ALA A 497 -19.15 -21.08 52.24
N ALA A 498 -19.07 -22.00 51.31
CA ALA A 498 -20.20 -22.85 50.88
C ALA A 498 -20.73 -23.72 52.04
N ARG A 499 -19.83 -24.34 52.83
CA ARG A 499 -20.21 -25.14 54.01
C ARG A 499 -20.83 -24.26 55.10
N ASP A 500 -20.24 -23.11 55.40
CA ASP A 500 -20.74 -22.19 56.41
C ASP A 500 -22.14 -21.63 56.07
N LEU A 501 -22.43 -21.47 54.76
CA LEU A 501 -23.73 -21.00 54.26
C LEU A 501 -24.73 -22.14 54.02
N GLY A 502 -24.32 -23.43 54.11
CA GLY A 502 -25.16 -24.57 53.78
C GLY A 502 -25.53 -24.68 52.30
N LEU A 503 -24.64 -24.17 51.42
CA LEU A 503 -24.85 -24.09 49.97
C LEU A 503 -23.84 -24.96 49.24
N ASP A 504 -24.15 -25.34 47.98
CA ASP A 504 -23.26 -26.13 47.13
C ASP A 504 -22.17 -25.28 46.48
N ALA A 505 -20.90 -25.59 46.72
CA ALA A 505 -19.76 -24.97 46.07
C ALA A 505 -19.78 -25.26 44.54
N GLY A 506 -19.55 -24.22 43.74
CA GLY A 506 -19.53 -24.30 42.26
C GLY A 506 -20.90 -24.32 41.59
N LYS A 507 -22.01 -24.61 42.32
CA LYS A 507 -23.36 -24.53 41.80
C LYS A 507 -24.08 -23.24 42.27
N THR A 508 -24.30 -23.15 43.58
CA THR A 508 -25.00 -22.02 44.20
C THR A 508 -24.08 -20.89 44.62
N VAL A 509 -22.88 -21.21 45.09
CA VAL A 509 -21.79 -20.22 45.36
C VAL A 509 -20.69 -20.46 44.34
N LYS A 510 -20.32 -19.38 43.60
CA LYS A 510 -19.25 -19.45 42.59
C LYS A 510 -18.16 -18.45 42.91
N LEU A 511 -16.92 -18.83 42.66
CA LEU A 511 -15.78 -17.93 42.63
C LEU A 511 -15.74 -17.22 41.29
N GLU A 512 -15.69 -15.91 41.28
CA GLU A 512 -15.59 -15.07 40.11
C GLU A 512 -14.56 -13.97 40.31
N ASN A 513 -14.05 -13.40 39.21
CA ASN A 513 -13.21 -12.22 39.26
C ASN A 513 -14.08 -11.00 38.97
N ASN A 514 -13.90 -9.94 39.74
CA ASN A 514 -14.51 -8.64 39.41
C ASN A 514 -13.78 -7.99 38.22
N PRO A 515 -14.28 -6.89 37.64
CA PRO A 515 -13.60 -6.18 36.54
C PRO A 515 -12.19 -5.66 36.89
N GLN A 516 -11.86 -5.57 38.18
CA GLN A 516 -10.53 -5.17 38.70
C GLN A 516 -9.58 -6.38 38.87
N GLY A 517 -10.04 -7.60 38.57
CA GLY A 517 -9.25 -8.82 38.69
C GLY A 517 -9.21 -9.46 40.08
N GLU A 518 -9.98 -8.90 41.04
CA GLU A 518 -10.06 -9.40 42.42
C GLU A 518 -11.06 -10.58 42.51
N PHE A 519 -10.75 -11.54 43.36
CA PHE A 519 -11.66 -12.64 43.65
C PHE A 519 -12.89 -12.19 44.43
N CYS A 520 -14.06 -12.64 44.01
CA CYS A 520 -15.30 -12.48 44.74
C CYS A 520 -16.15 -13.76 44.68
N PHE A 521 -16.93 -14.01 45.70
CA PHE A 521 -17.95 -15.04 45.68
C PHE A 521 -19.25 -14.48 45.14
N ARG A 522 -19.97 -15.23 44.35
CA ARG A 522 -21.29 -14.88 43.86
C ARG A 522 -22.31 -15.94 44.28
N VAL A 523 -23.44 -15.51 44.85
CA VAL A 523 -24.63 -16.33 45.11
C VAL A 523 -25.82 -15.85 44.30
N THR A 524 -26.80 -16.71 44.09
CA THR A 524 -28.05 -16.34 43.42
C THR A 524 -28.88 -15.38 44.27
N MET A 525 -29.72 -14.56 43.68
CA MET A 525 -30.60 -13.59 44.39
C MET A 525 -31.52 -14.27 45.40
N LYS A 526 -31.85 -15.56 45.24
CA LYS A 526 -32.69 -16.31 46.16
C LYS A 526 -32.02 -16.57 47.50
N GLU A 527 -30.70 -16.68 47.51
CA GLU A 527 -29.88 -17.01 48.68
C GLU A 527 -29.29 -15.77 49.37
N GLU A 528 -29.67 -14.56 48.94
CA GLU A 528 -29.19 -13.30 49.51
C GLU A 528 -29.48 -13.18 51.02
N GLN A 529 -30.65 -13.74 51.49
CA GLN A 529 -31.07 -13.70 52.87
C GLN A 529 -30.10 -14.43 53.81
N THR A 530 -29.41 -15.46 53.35
CA THR A 530 -28.41 -16.17 54.13
C THR A 530 -27.14 -15.39 54.42
N LEU A 531 -26.87 -14.32 53.59
CA LEU A 531 -25.71 -13.43 53.76
C LEU A 531 -25.99 -12.34 54.77
N ARG A 532 -27.23 -11.80 54.84
CA ARG A 532 -27.57 -10.61 55.62
C ARG A 532 -27.44 -10.82 57.17
N GLY A 533 -27.38 -12.05 57.66
CA GLY A 533 -27.26 -12.35 59.08
C GLY A 533 -25.82 -12.58 59.57
N ASN A 534 -24.81 -12.60 58.71
CA ASN A 534 -23.49 -13.08 59.10
C ASN A 534 -22.42 -11.97 58.89
N LYS A 535 -21.88 -11.43 60.00
CA LYS A 535 -20.85 -10.38 60.01
C LYS A 535 -19.51 -10.76 59.31
N LYS A 536 -19.33 -12.03 58.95
CA LYS A 536 -18.11 -12.50 58.27
C LYS A 536 -18.08 -12.18 56.78
N TYR A 537 -19.22 -11.81 56.19
CA TYR A 537 -19.37 -11.62 54.73
C TYR A 537 -19.65 -10.13 54.43
N THR A 538 -18.82 -9.52 53.58
CA THR A 538 -19.00 -8.16 53.11
C THR A 538 -19.60 -8.21 51.69
N ILE A 539 -20.81 -7.62 51.57
CA ILE A 539 -21.47 -7.52 50.24
C ILE A 539 -20.80 -6.42 49.42
N ILE A 540 -20.39 -6.72 48.19
CA ILE A 540 -19.74 -5.77 47.28
C ILE A 540 -20.81 -5.06 46.45
N ASP A 541 -21.55 -5.83 45.63
CA ASP A 541 -22.60 -5.33 44.76
C ASP A 541 -23.68 -6.40 44.49
N ALA A 542 -24.79 -5.97 43.89
CA ALA A 542 -25.83 -6.85 43.38
C ALA A 542 -25.91 -6.69 41.84
N VAL A 543 -25.55 -7.75 41.15
CA VAL A 543 -25.60 -7.81 39.68
C VAL A 543 -26.83 -8.63 39.22
N LYS A 544 -27.23 -8.51 37.93
CA LYS A 544 -28.36 -9.27 37.36
C LYS A 544 -28.28 -10.78 37.57
N GLY A 545 -27.10 -11.34 37.86
CA GLY A 545 -26.85 -12.74 38.06
C GLY A 545 -26.75 -13.19 39.50
N GLY A 546 -26.88 -12.28 40.50
CA GLY A 546 -26.77 -12.62 41.94
C GLY A 546 -26.07 -11.52 42.74
N VAL A 547 -25.75 -11.82 43.98
CA VAL A 547 -25.06 -10.92 44.91
C VAL A 547 -23.60 -11.34 45.04
N ARG A 548 -22.68 -10.38 44.87
CA ARG A 548 -21.24 -10.57 45.07
C ARG A 548 -20.85 -10.19 46.49
N PHE A 549 -20.04 -11.04 47.10
CA PHE A 549 -19.56 -10.83 48.47
C PHE A 549 -18.13 -11.35 48.62
N LYS A 550 -17.46 -10.89 49.68
CA LYS A 550 -16.09 -11.32 50.04
C LYS A 550 -15.97 -11.61 51.52
N THR A 551 -14.93 -12.36 51.88
CA THR A 551 -14.48 -12.54 53.26
C THR A 551 -13.14 -11.84 53.43
N ASN A 552 -12.76 -11.47 54.69
CA ASN A 552 -11.45 -10.85 54.92
C ASN A 552 -10.28 -11.70 54.43
N ASN A 553 -10.39 -13.06 54.58
CA ASN A 553 -9.37 -13.97 54.08
C ASN A 553 -9.28 -13.98 52.54
N LEU A 554 -10.45 -13.95 51.87
CA LEU A 554 -10.49 -13.85 50.40
C LEU A 554 -9.94 -12.52 49.91
N GLU A 555 -10.17 -11.46 50.65
CA GLU A 555 -9.63 -10.12 50.35
C GLU A 555 -8.09 -10.13 50.35
N ASN A 556 -7.47 -10.66 51.41
CA ASN A 556 -6.02 -10.80 51.49
C ASN A 556 -5.45 -11.68 50.37
N ILE A 557 -6.07 -12.84 50.12
CA ILE A 557 -5.67 -13.73 49.00
C ILE A 557 -5.81 -12.99 47.65
N SER A 558 -6.84 -12.19 47.51
CA SER A 558 -7.11 -11.43 46.27
C SER A 558 -6.07 -10.34 46.03
N GLU A 559 -5.69 -9.59 47.09
CA GLU A 559 -4.63 -8.57 46.98
C GLU A 559 -3.29 -9.19 46.63
N GLU A 560 -2.92 -10.30 47.26
CA GLU A 560 -1.70 -11.04 46.92
C GLU A 560 -1.75 -11.57 45.48
N TYR A 561 -2.90 -12.08 45.05
CA TYR A 561 -3.08 -12.58 43.69
C TYR A 561 -2.94 -11.48 42.63
N VAL A 562 -3.57 -10.31 42.83
CA VAL A 562 -3.47 -9.16 41.92
C VAL A 562 -2.02 -8.69 41.84
N HIS A 563 -1.31 -8.61 42.99
CA HIS A 563 0.09 -8.21 43.01
C HIS A 563 0.99 -9.25 42.30
N ALA A 564 0.81 -10.55 42.57
CA ALA A 564 1.56 -11.63 41.92
C ALA A 564 1.28 -11.64 40.41
N LYS A 565 0.02 -11.43 39.99
CA LYS A 565 -0.38 -11.36 38.58
C LYS A 565 0.26 -10.17 37.88
N SER A 566 0.25 -8.99 38.48
CA SER A 566 0.94 -7.79 37.94
C SER A 566 2.46 -8.01 37.81
N SER A 567 3.06 -8.74 38.75
CA SER A 567 4.48 -9.08 38.70
C SER A 567 4.75 -10.10 37.59
N TYR A 568 3.88 -11.09 37.41
CA TYR A 568 3.95 -12.08 36.33
C TYR A 568 3.83 -11.42 34.95
N GLU A 569 2.86 -10.50 34.76
CA GLU A 569 2.68 -9.75 33.51
C GLU A 569 3.93 -8.94 33.19
N LYS A 570 4.52 -8.24 34.15
CA LYS A 570 5.75 -7.46 33.94
C LYS A 570 6.95 -8.31 33.56
N GLU A 571 7.11 -9.49 34.18
CA GLU A 571 8.21 -10.40 33.87
C GLU A 571 8.00 -11.05 32.51
N GLN A 572 6.75 -11.44 32.19
CA GLN A 572 6.39 -11.94 30.86
C GLN A 572 6.72 -10.90 29.78
N ASP A 573 6.39 -9.64 29.98
CA ASP A 573 6.69 -8.57 29.01
C ASP A 573 8.20 -8.44 28.73
N LYS A 574 9.06 -8.63 29.74
CA LYS A 574 10.53 -8.63 29.56
C LYS A 574 10.96 -9.81 28.69
N VAL A 575 10.51 -11.02 29.02
CA VAL A 575 10.85 -12.21 28.27
C VAL A 575 10.33 -12.12 26.84
N VAL A 576 9.12 -11.60 26.64
CA VAL A 576 8.55 -11.34 25.30
C VAL A 576 9.44 -10.36 24.52
N ALA A 577 9.93 -9.30 25.15
CA ALA A 577 10.82 -8.33 24.49
C ALA A 577 12.16 -8.98 24.06
N GLU A 578 12.70 -9.93 24.84
CA GLU A 578 13.88 -10.70 24.48
C GLU A 578 13.61 -11.64 23.31
N ILE A 579 12.50 -12.40 23.36
CA ILE A 579 12.07 -13.30 22.27
C ILE A 579 11.92 -12.49 20.96
N VAL A 580 11.22 -11.34 21.00
CA VAL A 580 11.04 -10.46 19.85
C VAL A 580 12.40 -9.91 19.38
N GLY A 581 13.30 -9.59 20.32
CA GLY A 581 14.67 -9.15 20.01
C GLY A 581 15.46 -10.17 19.20
N ILE A 582 15.41 -11.45 19.59
CA ILE A 582 16.05 -12.57 18.85
C ILE A 582 15.34 -12.80 17.52
N ALA A 583 14.00 -12.83 17.54
CA ALA A 583 13.17 -13.04 16.36
C ALA A 583 13.41 -11.96 15.28
N ALA A 584 13.73 -10.71 15.68
CA ALA A 584 14.04 -9.62 14.76
C ALA A 584 15.27 -9.92 13.87
N GLY A 585 16.17 -10.81 14.28
CA GLY A 585 17.28 -11.29 13.47
C GLY A 585 16.85 -12.05 12.20
N TYR A 586 15.66 -12.66 12.21
CA TYR A 586 15.10 -13.40 11.07
C TYR A 586 14.30 -12.53 10.09
N SER A 587 14.17 -11.23 10.35
CA SER A 587 13.35 -10.35 9.54
C SER A 587 13.75 -10.32 8.05
N GLU A 588 15.04 -10.43 7.73
CA GLU A 588 15.51 -10.45 6.35
C GLU A 588 15.09 -11.73 5.61
N CYS A 589 15.24 -12.90 6.23
CA CYS A 589 14.75 -14.17 5.68
C CYS A 589 13.24 -14.12 5.43
N LEU A 590 12.49 -13.48 6.35
CA LEU A 590 11.04 -13.30 6.22
C LEU A 590 10.67 -12.34 5.07
N PHE A 591 11.44 -11.26 4.84
CA PHE A 591 11.23 -10.39 3.67
C PHE A 591 11.49 -11.14 2.36
N CYS A 592 12.56 -11.93 2.27
CA CYS A 592 12.85 -12.76 1.11
C CYS A 592 11.75 -13.79 0.86
N LEU A 593 11.33 -14.51 1.91
CA LEU A 593 10.25 -15.49 1.82
C LEU A 593 8.93 -14.83 1.37
N SER A 594 8.59 -13.67 1.96
CA SER A 594 7.41 -12.89 1.57
C SER A 594 7.42 -12.53 0.09
N HIS A 595 8.57 -12.13 -0.45
CA HIS A 595 8.71 -11.78 -1.86
C HIS A 595 8.50 -12.99 -2.79
N ILE A 596 9.07 -14.15 -2.46
CA ILE A 596 8.91 -15.37 -3.25
C ILE A 596 7.45 -15.86 -3.22
N LEU A 597 6.81 -15.85 -2.04
CA LEU A 597 5.41 -16.24 -1.88
C LEU A 597 4.46 -15.25 -2.59
N ALA A 598 4.76 -13.95 -2.58
CA ALA A 598 4.02 -12.96 -3.35
C ALA A 598 4.13 -13.22 -4.85
N ARG A 599 5.33 -13.57 -5.33
CA ARG A 599 5.58 -13.93 -6.74
C ARG A 599 4.77 -15.17 -7.14
N LEU A 600 4.76 -16.21 -6.31
CA LEU A 600 3.94 -17.41 -6.52
C LEU A 600 2.45 -17.05 -6.58
N ASP A 601 1.96 -16.21 -5.65
CA ASP A 601 0.55 -15.81 -5.58
C ASP A 601 0.10 -15.05 -6.83
N VAL A 602 0.93 -14.14 -7.37
CA VAL A 602 0.63 -13.41 -8.61
C VAL A 602 0.57 -14.35 -9.81
N LEU A 603 1.51 -15.32 -9.91
CA LEU A 603 1.51 -16.30 -11.02
C LEU A 603 0.29 -17.22 -10.95
N VAL A 604 -0.10 -17.64 -9.75
CA VAL A 604 -1.36 -18.39 -9.54
C VAL A 604 -2.56 -17.53 -9.89
N ALA A 605 -2.58 -16.25 -9.52
CA ALA A 605 -3.66 -15.33 -9.85
C ALA A 605 -3.83 -15.15 -11.38
N PHE A 606 -2.73 -15.02 -12.13
CA PHE A 606 -2.76 -15.00 -13.59
C PHE A 606 -3.35 -16.29 -14.18
N ALA A 607 -2.95 -17.45 -13.65
CA ALA A 607 -3.48 -18.73 -14.09
C ALA A 607 -4.98 -18.88 -13.77
N VAL A 608 -5.43 -18.43 -12.60
CA VAL A 608 -6.84 -18.43 -12.21
C VAL A 608 -7.63 -17.48 -13.12
N ALA A 609 -7.16 -16.25 -13.35
CA ALA A 609 -7.82 -15.30 -14.24
C ALA A 609 -7.96 -15.84 -15.68
N ALA A 610 -6.91 -16.45 -16.24
CA ALA A 610 -6.95 -17.06 -17.55
C ALA A 610 -7.89 -18.26 -17.64
N SER A 611 -7.97 -19.06 -16.57
CA SER A 611 -8.82 -20.26 -16.53
C SER A 611 -10.30 -19.97 -16.29
N THR A 612 -10.62 -18.83 -15.65
CA THR A 612 -12.00 -18.39 -15.37
C THR A 612 -12.55 -17.47 -16.47
N ALA A 613 -11.73 -17.13 -17.48
CA ALA A 613 -12.13 -16.31 -18.61
C ALA A 613 -13.19 -17.04 -19.46
N PRO A 614 -14.16 -16.30 -20.07
CA PRO A 614 -15.21 -16.88 -20.91
C PRO A 614 -14.65 -17.64 -22.13
N TYR A 615 -13.51 -17.19 -22.63
CA TYR A 615 -12.80 -17.81 -23.76
C TYR A 615 -11.34 -18.05 -23.42
N PRO A 616 -10.71 -19.09 -23.98
CA PRO A 616 -9.31 -19.41 -23.70
C PRO A 616 -8.37 -18.23 -24.03
N TYR A 617 -7.41 -18.01 -23.14
CA TYR A 617 -6.29 -17.08 -23.36
C TYR A 617 -5.12 -17.85 -23.98
N CYS A 618 -4.32 -17.18 -24.80
CA CYS A 618 -3.13 -17.77 -25.41
C CYS A 618 -1.85 -17.25 -24.76
N ARG A 619 -0.78 -18.05 -24.88
CA ARG A 619 0.57 -17.64 -24.52
C ARG A 619 1.09 -16.67 -25.59
N PRO A 620 1.54 -15.45 -25.24
CA PRO A 620 2.20 -14.54 -26.18
C PRO A 620 3.60 -15.06 -26.52
N VAL A 621 3.96 -15.01 -27.81
CA VAL A 621 5.30 -15.30 -28.28
C VAL A 621 6.06 -14.00 -28.46
N PHE A 622 7.18 -13.85 -27.74
CA PHE A 622 8.04 -12.67 -27.86
C PHE A 622 9.08 -12.83 -28.94
N THR A 623 9.28 -11.78 -29.76
CA THR A 623 10.31 -11.73 -30.79
C THR A 623 11.32 -10.62 -30.44
N GLU A 624 12.62 -10.93 -30.58
CA GLU A 624 13.68 -9.94 -30.46
C GLU A 624 13.64 -8.94 -31.61
N SER A 625 13.23 -9.39 -32.81
CA SER A 625 13.03 -8.50 -33.94
C SER A 625 11.75 -7.68 -33.75
N LEU A 626 11.88 -6.36 -33.97
CA LEU A 626 10.75 -5.42 -33.97
C LEU A 626 9.90 -5.48 -35.24
N ASP A 627 9.86 -6.62 -35.93
CA ASP A 627 9.32 -6.71 -37.27
C ASP A 627 7.79 -6.81 -37.28
N GLN A 628 7.18 -7.35 -36.22
CA GLN A 628 5.74 -7.54 -36.22
C GLN A 628 5.12 -7.56 -34.82
N LEU A 629 3.93 -6.96 -34.70
CA LEU A 629 2.95 -7.22 -33.66
C LEU A 629 1.71 -7.83 -34.35
N VAL A 630 1.40 -9.07 -33.97
CA VAL A 630 0.25 -9.79 -34.51
C VAL A 630 -0.58 -10.32 -33.36
N LEU A 631 -1.81 -9.86 -33.24
CA LEU A 631 -2.80 -10.38 -32.31
C LEU A 631 -4.00 -10.85 -33.13
N LYS A 632 -4.32 -12.14 -33.06
CA LYS A 632 -5.44 -12.75 -33.77
C LYS A 632 -6.63 -12.92 -32.82
N ASP A 633 -7.81 -12.54 -33.29
CA ASP A 633 -9.05 -12.61 -32.51
C ASP A 633 -8.91 -11.98 -31.12
N VAL A 634 -8.22 -10.82 -31.02
CA VAL A 634 -8.00 -10.15 -29.74
C VAL A 634 -9.31 -9.62 -29.19
N ARG A 635 -9.52 -9.83 -27.91
CA ARG A 635 -10.69 -9.40 -27.14
C ARG A 635 -10.28 -8.41 -26.03
N HIS A 636 -11.23 -7.69 -25.49
CA HIS A 636 -10.97 -6.81 -24.35
C HIS A 636 -11.28 -7.56 -23.05
N SER A 637 -10.25 -7.92 -22.30
CA SER A 637 -10.35 -8.77 -21.10
C SER A 637 -11.39 -8.31 -20.08
N CYS A 638 -11.52 -7.00 -19.84
CA CYS A 638 -12.50 -6.47 -18.89
C CYS A 638 -13.93 -6.41 -19.43
N LEU A 639 -14.11 -6.30 -20.75
CA LEU A 639 -15.44 -6.22 -21.35
C LEU A 639 -16.05 -7.59 -21.62
N GLU A 640 -15.24 -8.58 -22.00
CA GLU A 640 -15.72 -9.93 -22.28
C GLU A 640 -16.30 -10.65 -21.05
N VAL A 641 -15.94 -10.20 -19.84
CA VAL A 641 -16.41 -10.77 -18.57
C VAL A 641 -17.71 -10.10 -18.07
N GLN A 642 -18.13 -9.00 -18.69
CA GLN A 642 -19.34 -8.30 -18.28
C GLN A 642 -20.59 -9.03 -18.76
N GLU A 643 -21.55 -9.21 -17.84
CA GLU A 643 -22.84 -9.83 -18.18
C GLU A 643 -23.59 -9.04 -19.25
N GLY A 644 -24.12 -9.75 -20.26
CA GLY A 644 -24.90 -9.16 -21.35
C GLY A 644 -24.06 -8.51 -22.46
N VAL A 645 -22.73 -8.54 -22.40
CA VAL A 645 -21.84 -8.03 -23.46
C VAL A 645 -21.37 -9.18 -24.36
N SER A 646 -21.81 -9.17 -25.62
CA SER A 646 -21.24 -10.05 -26.65
C SER A 646 -20.09 -9.31 -27.35
N TYR A 647 -18.85 -9.71 -27.05
CA TYR A 647 -17.65 -9.10 -27.63
C TYR A 647 -17.28 -9.77 -28.95
N ILE A 648 -17.13 -8.99 -30.03
CA ILE A 648 -16.69 -9.49 -31.34
C ILE A 648 -15.15 -9.41 -31.39
N PRO A 649 -14.44 -10.53 -31.55
CA PRO A 649 -12.98 -10.57 -31.69
C PRO A 649 -12.49 -9.80 -32.92
N ASN A 650 -11.29 -9.24 -32.85
CA ASN A 650 -10.70 -8.49 -33.96
C ASN A 650 -9.21 -8.82 -34.13
N ASP A 651 -8.70 -8.71 -35.36
CA ASP A 651 -7.29 -8.86 -35.66
C ASP A 651 -6.55 -7.52 -35.53
N VAL A 652 -5.34 -7.55 -34.99
CA VAL A 652 -4.39 -6.45 -34.96
C VAL A 652 -3.10 -6.92 -35.61
N VAL A 653 -2.70 -6.29 -36.72
CA VAL A 653 -1.52 -6.70 -37.47
C VAL A 653 -0.68 -5.48 -37.82
N PHE A 654 0.48 -5.34 -37.21
CA PHE A 654 1.51 -4.39 -37.61
C PHE A 654 2.73 -5.17 -38.09
N LYS A 655 3.21 -4.84 -39.28
CA LYS A 655 4.42 -5.44 -39.86
C LYS A 655 5.34 -4.35 -40.40
N ARG A 656 6.58 -4.38 -40.00
CA ARG A 656 7.59 -3.43 -40.46
C ARG A 656 7.79 -3.56 -41.97
N GLY A 657 7.72 -2.43 -42.69
CA GLY A 657 7.81 -2.41 -44.14
C GLY A 657 6.48 -2.57 -44.90
N GLU A 658 5.48 -3.19 -44.27
CA GLU A 658 4.13 -3.36 -44.89
C GLU A 658 3.13 -2.35 -44.25
N CYS A 659 2.89 -2.46 -42.96
CA CYS A 659 1.92 -1.66 -42.22
C CYS A 659 2.44 -1.30 -40.84
N ILE A 660 2.86 -0.06 -40.68
CA ILE A 660 3.37 0.47 -39.38
C ILE A 660 2.36 1.39 -38.71
N MET A 661 1.24 1.69 -39.34
CA MET A 661 0.24 2.63 -38.88
C MET A 661 -1.14 2.27 -39.41
N HIS A 662 -2.12 2.23 -38.50
CA HIS A 662 -3.53 2.08 -38.83
C HIS A 662 -4.28 3.38 -38.56
N VAL A 663 -5.08 3.81 -39.51
CA VAL A 663 -6.08 4.87 -39.36
C VAL A 663 -7.45 4.22 -39.34
N VAL A 664 -8.10 4.26 -38.17
CA VAL A 664 -9.37 3.57 -37.94
C VAL A 664 -10.52 4.57 -37.99
N THR A 665 -11.45 4.36 -38.90
CA THR A 665 -12.65 5.19 -39.08
C THR A 665 -13.90 4.31 -38.94
N GLY A 666 -15.03 4.91 -38.57
CA GLY A 666 -16.28 4.21 -38.44
C GLY A 666 -17.30 5.02 -37.65
N ALA A 667 -18.51 4.51 -37.53
CA ALA A 667 -19.59 5.13 -36.79
C ALA A 667 -19.25 5.37 -35.31
N ASN A 668 -19.90 6.36 -34.68
CA ASN A 668 -19.84 6.50 -33.23
C ASN A 668 -20.46 5.25 -32.58
N MET A 669 -19.89 4.82 -31.45
CA MET A 669 -20.21 3.55 -30.77
C MET A 669 -19.89 2.26 -31.57
N GLY A 670 -19.19 2.37 -32.70
CA GLY A 670 -18.76 1.22 -33.52
C GLY A 670 -17.57 0.44 -32.98
N GLY A 671 -17.14 0.65 -31.73
CA GLY A 671 -16.08 -0.13 -31.07
C GLY A 671 -14.65 0.32 -31.38
N LYS A 672 -14.41 1.49 -32.02
CA LYS A 672 -13.07 2.00 -32.37
C LYS A 672 -12.14 2.11 -31.17
N SER A 673 -12.55 2.84 -30.14
CA SER A 673 -11.79 3.03 -28.89
C SER A 673 -11.61 1.72 -28.15
N THR A 674 -12.61 0.84 -28.16
CA THR A 674 -12.57 -0.49 -27.54
C THR A 674 -11.51 -1.37 -28.21
N TRP A 675 -11.45 -1.38 -29.56
CA TRP A 675 -10.45 -2.11 -30.30
C TRP A 675 -9.03 -1.62 -30.00
N MET A 676 -8.81 -0.29 -29.87
CA MET A 676 -7.52 0.26 -29.48
C MET A 676 -7.11 -0.15 -28.07
N ARG A 677 -8.07 -0.04 -27.11
CA ARG A 677 -7.83 -0.47 -25.73
C ARG A 677 -7.50 -1.95 -25.63
N SER A 678 -8.21 -2.82 -26.39
CA SER A 678 -7.92 -4.26 -26.38
C SER A 678 -6.49 -4.57 -26.84
N CYS A 679 -5.99 -3.86 -27.86
CA CYS A 679 -4.61 -3.98 -28.30
C CYS A 679 -3.61 -3.56 -27.17
N GLY A 680 -3.81 -2.39 -26.58
CA GLY A 680 -2.95 -1.89 -25.50
C GLY A 680 -2.96 -2.80 -24.26
N VAL A 681 -4.13 -3.26 -23.84
CA VAL A 681 -4.29 -4.16 -22.69
C VAL A 681 -3.62 -5.51 -22.95
N ALA A 682 -3.79 -6.10 -24.14
CA ALA A 682 -3.15 -7.37 -24.49
C ALA A 682 -1.61 -7.26 -24.48
N VAL A 683 -1.05 -6.17 -25.01
CA VAL A 683 0.39 -5.89 -24.97
C VAL A 683 0.88 -5.71 -23.53
N LEU A 684 0.14 -4.97 -22.70
CA LEU A 684 0.48 -4.76 -21.28
C LEU A 684 0.47 -6.09 -20.51
N MET A 685 -0.56 -6.93 -20.71
CA MET A 685 -0.65 -8.27 -20.11
C MET A 685 0.52 -9.15 -20.52
N ALA A 686 0.89 -9.14 -21.80
CA ALA A 686 2.04 -9.90 -22.31
C ALA A 686 3.34 -9.47 -21.60
N HIS A 687 3.64 -8.18 -21.51
CA HIS A 687 4.82 -7.67 -20.81
C HIS A 687 4.79 -7.89 -19.29
N ALA A 688 3.61 -8.02 -18.68
CA ALA A 688 3.47 -8.40 -17.28
C ALA A 688 3.80 -9.90 -17.04
N GLY A 689 3.81 -10.73 -18.10
CA GLY A 689 4.03 -12.17 -18.03
C GLY A 689 2.73 -12.97 -17.82
N SER A 690 1.59 -12.44 -18.27
CA SER A 690 0.29 -13.11 -18.25
C SER A 690 -0.08 -13.64 -19.64
N LEU A 691 -0.96 -14.65 -19.69
CA LEU A 691 -1.63 -15.05 -20.93
C LEU A 691 -2.53 -13.91 -21.42
N VAL A 692 -2.79 -13.85 -22.73
CA VAL A 692 -3.52 -12.74 -23.36
C VAL A 692 -4.84 -13.21 -23.98
N PRO A 693 -5.88 -12.36 -24.01
CA PRO A 693 -7.20 -12.69 -24.55
C PRO A 693 -7.21 -12.67 -26.08
N ALA A 694 -6.53 -13.62 -26.70
CA ALA A 694 -6.41 -13.78 -28.16
C ALA A 694 -6.31 -15.26 -28.52
N THR A 695 -6.52 -15.61 -29.80
CA THR A 695 -6.29 -16.95 -30.30
C THR A 695 -4.79 -17.23 -30.55
N SER A 696 -4.07 -16.19 -31.00
CA SER A 696 -2.60 -16.21 -31.06
C SER A 696 -2.05 -14.80 -30.92
N ALA A 697 -0.87 -14.68 -30.32
CA ALA A 697 -0.23 -13.40 -30.07
C ALA A 697 1.29 -13.48 -30.33
N THR A 698 1.78 -12.61 -31.21
CA THR A 698 3.21 -12.37 -31.41
C THR A 698 3.49 -10.92 -31.02
N VAL A 699 4.33 -10.72 -30.03
CA VAL A 699 4.59 -9.39 -29.45
C VAL A 699 6.09 -9.08 -29.55
N PRO A 700 6.48 -7.92 -30.11
CA PRO A 700 7.88 -7.52 -30.11
C PRO A 700 8.29 -6.97 -28.74
N ARG A 701 9.58 -6.91 -28.47
CA ARG A 701 10.14 -6.26 -27.30
C ARG A 701 9.95 -4.74 -27.37
N LEU A 702 8.86 -4.21 -26.86
CA LEU A 702 8.58 -2.78 -26.89
C LEU A 702 9.38 -2.01 -25.83
N ARG A 703 9.69 -0.74 -26.13
CA ARG A 703 10.26 0.21 -25.19
C ARG A 703 9.16 0.96 -24.43
N ALA A 704 8.13 1.42 -25.14
CA ALA A 704 7.07 2.24 -24.55
C ALA A 704 5.70 1.89 -25.10
N LEU A 705 4.69 2.03 -24.26
CA LEU A 705 3.28 1.99 -24.61
C LEU A 705 2.66 3.33 -24.20
N ALA A 706 2.37 4.18 -25.18
CA ALA A 706 1.74 5.47 -24.99
C ALA A 706 0.29 5.40 -25.49
N ALA A 707 -0.66 5.83 -24.67
CA ALA A 707 -2.07 5.81 -25.06
C ALA A 707 -2.73 7.13 -24.69
N ARG A 708 -3.47 7.67 -25.67
CA ARG A 708 -4.35 8.80 -25.49
C ARG A 708 -5.74 8.47 -26.03
N VAL A 709 -6.63 8.13 -25.13
CA VAL A 709 -8.00 7.70 -25.44
C VAL A 709 -8.97 8.55 -24.61
N GLY A 710 -9.76 9.39 -25.29
CA GLY A 710 -10.86 10.16 -24.75
C GLY A 710 -10.55 10.87 -23.43
N ALA A 711 -10.20 12.16 -23.46
CA ALA A 711 -10.16 12.96 -22.25
C ALA A 711 -11.58 13.03 -21.66
N ALA A 712 -11.82 12.34 -20.52
CA ALA A 712 -12.98 12.68 -19.70
C ALA A 712 -12.85 14.15 -19.31
N ASP A 713 -13.91 14.93 -19.47
CA ASP A 713 -13.97 16.32 -19.02
C ASP A 713 -13.62 16.38 -17.53
N ARG A 714 -12.38 16.69 -17.22
CA ARG A 714 -11.91 16.96 -15.85
C ARG A 714 -12.04 18.47 -15.62
N GLU A 715 -13.27 18.93 -15.47
CA GLU A 715 -13.58 20.34 -15.16
C GLU A 715 -12.91 20.82 -13.85
N ASP A 716 -12.56 19.90 -12.96
CA ASP A 716 -12.01 20.19 -11.63
C ASP A 716 -10.61 20.86 -11.63
N LYS A 717 -9.89 20.88 -12.74
CA LYS A 717 -8.49 21.38 -12.80
C LYS A 717 -8.29 22.70 -13.54
N GLY A 718 -9.33 23.33 -14.08
CA GLY A 718 -9.25 24.67 -14.70
C GLY A 718 -8.35 24.76 -15.93
N GLN A 719 -7.95 23.64 -16.54
CA GLN A 719 -7.21 23.60 -17.80
C GLN A 719 -8.15 23.25 -18.95
N SER A 720 -8.00 23.93 -20.08
CA SER A 720 -8.72 23.57 -21.29
C SER A 720 -8.39 22.13 -21.71
N THR A 721 -9.40 21.34 -22.01
CA THR A 721 -9.26 19.97 -22.53
C THR A 721 -8.34 19.90 -23.74
N PHE A 722 -8.39 20.95 -24.61
CA PHE A 722 -7.51 21.09 -25.77
C PHE A 722 -6.04 21.29 -25.39
N MET A 723 -5.74 22.10 -24.36
CA MET A 723 -4.35 22.33 -23.91
C MET A 723 -3.74 21.02 -23.35
N LEU A 724 -4.51 20.28 -22.56
CA LEU A 724 -4.07 18.97 -22.06
C LEU A 724 -3.81 18.01 -23.22
N GLU A 725 -4.71 18.01 -24.22
CA GLU A 725 -4.54 17.25 -25.45
C GLU A 725 -3.25 17.53 -26.18
N MET A 726 -2.88 18.82 -26.32
CA MET A 726 -1.65 19.21 -26.98
C MET A 726 -0.40 18.83 -26.18
N ILE A 727 -0.41 18.97 -24.87
CA ILE A 727 0.71 18.57 -23.99
C ILE A 727 0.96 17.06 -24.09
N GLU A 728 -0.10 16.24 -23.98
CA GLU A 728 0.02 14.78 -24.08
C GLU A 728 0.50 14.36 -25.49
N SER A 729 -0.02 14.99 -26.54
CA SER A 729 0.43 14.73 -27.91
C SER A 729 1.89 15.12 -28.13
N ALA A 730 2.34 16.24 -27.57
CA ALA A 730 3.73 16.67 -27.63
C ALA A 730 4.66 15.70 -26.86
N ALA A 731 4.23 15.19 -25.72
CA ALA A 731 4.96 14.17 -24.97
C ALA A 731 5.13 12.89 -25.80
N ILE A 732 4.06 12.40 -26.41
CA ILE A 732 4.10 11.24 -27.31
C ILE A 732 5.08 11.47 -28.48
N LEU A 733 5.06 12.66 -29.11
CA LEU A 733 5.95 12.95 -30.23
C LEU A 733 7.43 12.95 -29.84
N ARG A 734 7.76 13.28 -28.61
CA ARG A 734 9.14 13.31 -28.08
C ARG A 734 9.61 11.93 -27.62
N THR A 735 8.76 11.18 -26.98
CA THR A 735 9.11 9.86 -26.36
C THR A 735 8.98 8.69 -27.31
N ALA A 736 8.13 8.79 -28.35
CA ALA A 736 7.91 7.69 -29.26
C ALA A 736 9.16 7.34 -30.07
N THR A 737 9.61 6.11 -29.95
CA THR A 737 10.70 5.50 -30.70
C THR A 737 10.15 4.47 -31.67
N PRO A 738 10.96 3.92 -32.61
CA PRO A 738 10.53 2.80 -33.46
C PRO A 738 9.98 1.61 -32.68
N ASP A 739 10.36 1.48 -31.41
CA ASP A 739 10.02 0.38 -30.49
C ASP A 739 8.83 0.73 -29.59
N SER A 740 8.03 1.75 -29.96
CA SER A 740 6.90 2.19 -29.15
C SER A 740 5.56 1.83 -29.82
N LEU A 741 4.60 1.35 -29.04
CA LEU A 741 3.20 1.27 -29.44
C LEU A 741 2.47 2.57 -29.01
N VAL A 742 1.91 3.27 -29.99
CA VAL A 742 1.20 4.53 -29.77
C VAL A 742 -0.27 4.38 -30.14
N LEU A 743 -1.16 4.67 -29.21
CA LEU A 743 -2.62 4.58 -29.37
C LEU A 743 -3.22 5.98 -29.18
N VAL A 744 -3.80 6.55 -30.23
CA VAL A 744 -4.40 7.90 -30.19
C VAL A 744 -5.84 7.84 -30.65
N ASP A 745 -6.77 8.34 -29.86
CA ASP A 745 -8.19 8.41 -30.15
C ASP A 745 -8.70 9.86 -30.19
N GLU A 746 -9.58 10.14 -31.13
CA GLU A 746 -10.32 11.40 -31.26
C GLU A 746 -9.45 12.66 -31.19
N LEU A 747 -8.30 12.68 -31.85
CA LEU A 747 -7.36 13.81 -31.85
C LEU A 747 -7.98 15.05 -32.50
N GLY A 748 -7.85 16.23 -31.85
CA GLY A 748 -8.37 17.51 -32.34
C GLY A 748 -9.85 17.74 -32.02
N ARG A 749 -10.41 17.05 -31.01
CA ARG A 749 -11.82 17.22 -30.61
C ARG A 749 -12.13 18.61 -30.02
N GLY A 750 -11.16 19.23 -29.36
CA GLY A 750 -11.33 20.51 -28.64
C GLY A 750 -11.14 21.76 -29.48
N THR A 751 -10.98 21.65 -30.81
CA THR A 751 -10.75 22.79 -31.73
C THR A 751 -11.59 22.70 -33.00
N SER A 752 -11.47 23.71 -33.90
CA SER A 752 -12.19 23.71 -35.15
C SER A 752 -11.81 22.50 -36.02
N THR A 753 -12.72 22.04 -36.86
CA THR A 753 -12.53 20.85 -37.71
C THR A 753 -11.28 20.99 -38.63
N TYR A 754 -10.96 22.17 -39.10
CA TYR A 754 -9.81 22.41 -40.00
C TYR A 754 -8.49 22.36 -39.21
N GLU A 755 -8.42 23.01 -38.06
CA GLU A 755 -7.23 22.99 -37.19
C GLU A 755 -6.99 21.62 -36.63
N GLY A 756 -8.05 20.93 -36.11
CA GLY A 756 -7.96 19.60 -35.60
C GLY A 756 -7.47 18.59 -36.66
N CYS A 757 -7.94 18.72 -37.91
CA CYS A 757 -7.45 17.91 -39.04
C CYS A 757 -5.98 18.19 -39.33
N GLY A 758 -5.57 19.46 -39.33
CA GLY A 758 -4.17 19.86 -39.59
C GLY A 758 -3.22 19.32 -38.52
N ILE A 759 -3.59 19.44 -37.25
CA ILE A 759 -2.83 18.91 -36.11
C ILE A 759 -2.73 17.36 -36.19
N ALA A 760 -3.86 16.69 -36.41
CA ALA A 760 -3.87 15.24 -36.52
C ALA A 760 -3.00 14.72 -37.68
N TRP A 761 -3.03 15.43 -38.82
CA TRP A 761 -2.19 15.13 -39.95
C TRP A 761 -0.70 15.33 -39.64
N ALA A 762 -0.33 16.46 -39.03
CA ALA A 762 1.05 16.77 -38.68
C ALA A 762 1.63 15.76 -37.69
N ILE A 763 0.86 15.33 -36.67
CA ILE A 763 1.25 14.34 -35.71
C ILE A 763 1.45 12.99 -36.40
N ALA A 764 0.52 12.57 -37.25
CA ALA A 764 0.60 11.32 -37.99
C ALA A 764 1.81 11.30 -38.94
N ASP A 765 2.07 12.39 -39.66
CA ASP A 765 3.21 12.49 -40.58
C ASP A 765 4.56 12.49 -39.83
N THR A 766 4.63 13.17 -38.69
CA THR A 766 5.83 13.19 -37.83
C THR A 766 6.12 11.81 -37.28
N GLN A 767 5.12 11.10 -36.73
CA GLN A 767 5.25 9.72 -36.22
C GLN A 767 5.70 8.76 -37.32
N LYS A 768 5.14 8.87 -38.50
CA LYS A 768 5.54 8.06 -39.66
C LYS A 768 6.99 8.33 -40.08
N ARG A 769 7.46 9.57 -40.02
CA ARG A 769 8.83 9.94 -40.37
C ARG A 769 9.86 9.52 -39.34
N SER A 770 9.57 9.63 -38.07
CA SER A 770 10.46 9.20 -36.97
C SER A 770 10.78 7.69 -37.06
N LYS A 771 9.84 6.89 -37.52
CA LYS A 771 9.99 5.42 -37.69
C LYS A 771 10.62 5.00 -39.03
N LEU A 772 10.63 5.85 -40.04
CA LEU A 772 11.17 5.57 -41.36
C LEU A 772 12.63 6.03 -41.55
N ASN A 773 13.38 6.37 -40.51
CA ASN A 773 14.77 6.88 -40.56
C ASN A 773 15.78 5.98 -41.28
N SER A 774 15.49 5.61 -42.53
CA SER A 774 16.46 5.22 -43.54
C SER A 774 16.44 6.28 -44.65
N LYS A 775 17.56 6.93 -44.87
CA LYS A 775 17.77 8.06 -45.80
C LYS A 775 17.28 7.89 -47.25
N ARG A 776 16.63 6.81 -47.62
CA ARG A 776 16.24 6.51 -49.04
C ARG A 776 14.77 6.73 -49.39
N THR A 777 13.85 6.95 -48.43
CA THR A 777 12.40 6.99 -48.72
C THR A 777 11.83 8.42 -48.86
N TYR A 778 12.63 9.42 -48.62
CA TYR A 778 12.21 10.85 -48.65
C TYR A 778 11.74 11.38 -50.02
N SER A 779 12.22 10.80 -51.10
CA SER A 779 11.95 11.31 -52.48
C SER A 779 10.65 10.79 -53.08
N LYS A 780 10.13 9.63 -52.61
CA LYS A 780 8.91 9.00 -53.18
C LYS A 780 7.60 9.50 -52.54
N LEU A 781 7.60 9.86 -51.26
CA LEU A 781 6.39 10.22 -50.53
C LEU A 781 5.87 11.64 -50.81
N LYS A 782 6.75 12.57 -51.25
CA LYS A 782 6.38 13.93 -51.59
C LYS A 782 5.47 14.05 -52.83
N ARG A 783 5.42 13.00 -53.67
CA ARG A 783 4.58 12.95 -54.89
C ARG A 783 3.18 12.38 -54.63
N GLN A 784 2.92 11.61 -53.57
CA GLN A 784 1.61 11.03 -53.33
C GLN A 784 0.69 11.88 -52.41
N SER A 785 1.22 12.83 -51.63
CA SER A 785 0.47 13.67 -50.72
C SER A 785 -0.48 14.69 -51.38
N ASN A 786 -0.28 14.98 -52.67
CA ASN A 786 -1.08 15.99 -53.38
C ASN A 786 -2.43 15.45 -53.90
N HIS A 787 -2.76 14.16 -53.77
CA HIS A 787 -3.95 13.59 -54.42
C HIS A 787 -5.09 13.15 -53.47
N ARG A 788 -4.98 13.31 -52.14
CA ARG A 788 -6.07 12.89 -51.21
C ARG A 788 -6.50 14.03 -50.28
N ARG A 789 -7.11 15.08 -50.87
CA ARG A 789 -7.62 16.24 -50.12
C ARG A 789 -9.11 16.18 -49.78
N SER A 790 -9.79 15.04 -49.79
CA SER A 790 -11.22 15.04 -49.44
C SER A 790 -11.66 13.73 -48.76
N GLN A 791 -11.61 13.73 -47.43
CA GLN A 791 -12.58 12.93 -46.66
C GLN A 791 -12.71 13.53 -45.24
N LYS A 792 -13.86 14.05 -44.92
CA LYS A 792 -14.27 14.54 -43.59
C LYS A 792 -14.53 13.34 -42.69
N GLY A 793 -13.74 13.14 -41.66
CA GLY A 793 -13.99 12.11 -40.66
C GLY A 793 -13.06 12.29 -39.47
N ARG A 794 -13.56 12.02 -38.25
CA ARG A 794 -12.72 11.93 -37.05
C ARG A 794 -11.71 10.79 -37.24
N ILE A 795 -10.47 11.07 -36.98
CA ILE A 795 -9.36 10.13 -37.23
C ILE A 795 -8.88 9.55 -35.93
N SER A 796 -8.87 8.23 -35.84
CA SER A 796 -8.23 7.46 -34.76
C SER A 796 -6.91 6.93 -35.29
N LEU A 797 -5.81 7.27 -34.65
CA LEU A 797 -4.46 6.96 -35.08
C LEU A 797 -3.82 5.88 -34.23
N LYS A 798 -3.23 4.90 -34.87
CA LYS A 798 -2.38 3.88 -34.28
C LYS A 798 -1.05 3.81 -34.97
N ASN A 799 0.00 3.70 -34.18
CA ASN A 799 1.36 3.64 -34.67
C ASN A 799 2.14 2.53 -33.95
N PHE A 800 2.99 1.83 -34.71
CA PHE A 800 3.92 0.82 -34.22
C PHE A 800 5.36 1.19 -34.53
#